data_a5bac02250efc7460d082086b133a3af
#
_entry.id   a5bac02250efc7460d082086b133a3af
#
_cell.length_a   1.000
_cell.length_b   1.000
_cell.length_c   1.000
_cell.angle_alpha   90.00
_cell.angle_beta   90.00
_cell.angle_gamma   90.00
#
_symmetry.space_group_name_H-M   'P 1'
#
loop_
_entity.id
_entity.type
_entity.pdbx_description
1 polymer ?
#
loop_
_entity_poly.entity_id
_entity_poly.type
_entity_poly.pdbx_seq_one_letter_code
_entity_poly.pdbx_strand_id
1 'polypeptide(L)'
;MSNYQNSLESKLWAIADDLRGNMDANEFKNYILGFIFYRYLSEKLELHMNEELKEDELTFEQAWADDDFKQDLIDEGITALGYFLEPQYLFSNLIKKAKVNEFILGDLVKSLNYISNSSMGTDSQDDFSNLFEDVDLNSSKLGKSDDDKNKLISKILLNLNDIDFKLEDDESDILGDAYEYLISQFASSAGKKAGEFYTPQEVSKILAKIVTLNKTKIRNVYDPTCGSGSLLLRVSKEVEVGDFCGQELNQTTYNLARMNMILHGVKYVDFDIKQGDSLLYPQHVHTKFEAIVANPPFSAKWSSDKGFLDDDRFSAYGKLAPKSKADYAFVQHMLFHLDENGTMAIVLPHGVLFRGAAEGVIRKYLVDEKNYLDAVIGLPANIFYGTSIPTVILVFKKCREEEQDVLFIDASKEFEKVKNQNKLRPEDIDKIVNTYANREEIEKYSHKATMDEIRENDFNLNIPRYVDTFEEEEPIDLDEVVSELKKINEEMKKVDAEIKKYCDELGIQTPIFDWVGFMSEEKLVPKLRFSGFEDSWKTYRLKELLEKKSSSISINQLEDNSGDYPLYGASGFLKGIDFYEMDCDYISIVKDGSGVGNISFHEKNTSVVNTSQYILPKENVDLSFIYYLLQTINLDKYKTGSTIPHIYFKDYSIEKVNIPELNEQKKIGLLFRNIDIKLETLERKYAFYQNFKKYFMQQIFTQKLRFDFKDEWKQYKLKELLTVKSSSISINQMEENTGKYPLYGASGFIKNIDFCEMETDYISIVKDGSGVGNLSYNEKNSSIVNTSQYLLPKKDFDIHFLYYQLQTLNLLKYVNGSSIPHIYFKDYCIEKVTVPSLPEQQKIGKLFVDTDKTLVNIKNSIYVTQEFKKGLLQQMFV
;
A
#
# COMPACT_ATOMS: atom_id res chain seq x y z
N MET A 1 19.54 -15.20 18.30
CA MET A 1 19.16 -13.79 18.44
C MET A 1 17.68 -13.56 18.13
N SER A 2 17.11 -13.97 17.00
CA SER A 2 15.70 -13.67 16.63
C SER A 2 14.61 -14.05 17.65
N ASN A 3 14.72 -15.17 18.34
CA ASN A 3 13.70 -15.62 19.30
C ASN A 3 13.67 -14.81 20.60
N TYR A 4 14.82 -14.30 21.05
CA TYR A 4 14.89 -13.48 22.26
C TYR A 4 14.40 -12.05 21.98
N GLN A 5 14.82 -11.47 20.86
CA GLN A 5 14.38 -10.14 20.42
C GLN A 5 12.86 -10.09 20.24
N ASN A 6 12.28 -11.06 19.53
CA ASN A 6 10.81 -11.16 19.35
C ASN A 6 10.07 -11.32 20.71
N SER A 7 10.69 -12.00 21.68
CA SER A 7 10.15 -12.12 23.05
C SER A 7 10.21 -10.79 23.80
N LEU A 8 11.30 -10.04 23.67
CA LEU A 8 11.50 -8.72 24.28
C LEU A 8 10.49 -7.70 23.74
N GLU A 9 10.40 -7.60 22.40
CA GLU A 9 9.43 -6.75 21.71
C GLU A 9 7.98 -7.02 22.16
N SER A 10 7.59 -8.30 22.23
CA SER A 10 6.25 -8.70 22.69
C SER A 10 5.98 -8.32 24.15
N LYS A 11 6.97 -8.47 25.03
CA LYS A 11 6.85 -8.10 26.46
C LYS A 11 6.71 -6.59 26.62
N LEU A 12 7.56 -5.82 25.95
CA LEU A 12 7.52 -4.36 26.00
C LEU A 12 6.18 -3.83 25.45
N TRP A 13 5.68 -4.43 24.37
CA TRP A 13 4.37 -4.07 23.83
C TRP A 13 3.21 -4.40 24.79
N ALA A 14 3.30 -5.52 25.51
CA ALA A 14 2.30 -5.90 26.51
C ALA A 14 2.21 -4.89 27.67
N ILE A 15 3.35 -4.32 28.08
CA ILE A 15 3.38 -3.24 29.09
C ILE A 15 2.69 -1.98 28.57
N ALA A 16 2.87 -1.65 27.28
CA ALA A 16 2.18 -0.54 26.64
C ALA A 16 0.64 -0.72 26.66
N ASP A 17 0.14 -1.94 26.59
CA ASP A 17 -1.29 -2.23 26.64
C ASP A 17 -1.92 -1.91 28.01
N ASP A 18 -1.18 -1.92 29.11
CA ASP A 18 -1.67 -1.54 30.44
C ASP A 18 -2.11 -0.05 30.49
N LEU A 19 -1.54 0.81 29.66
CA LEU A 19 -1.89 2.23 29.57
C LEU A 19 -2.96 2.53 28.52
N ARG A 20 -3.15 1.64 27.54
CA ARG A 20 -4.04 1.86 26.38
C ARG A 20 -5.49 2.15 26.73
N GLY A 21 -5.98 1.72 27.88
CA GLY A 21 -7.34 1.98 28.35
C GLY A 21 -7.57 3.38 28.92
N ASN A 22 -6.51 4.12 29.27
CA ASN A 22 -6.58 5.37 30.02
C ASN A 22 -6.19 6.60 29.19
N MET A 23 -5.44 6.44 28.09
CA MET A 23 -4.94 7.54 27.26
C MET A 23 -4.70 7.12 25.80
N ASP A 24 -4.55 8.09 24.91
CA ASP A 24 -4.27 7.86 23.48
C ASP A 24 -2.85 7.30 23.24
N ALA A 25 -2.67 6.57 22.15
CA ALA A 25 -1.39 5.97 21.76
C ALA A 25 -0.23 6.98 21.71
N ASN A 26 -0.49 8.20 21.30
CA ASN A 26 0.52 9.27 21.25
C ASN A 26 0.94 9.78 22.63
N GLU A 27 0.13 9.57 23.63
CA GLU A 27 0.40 10.02 25.01
C GLU A 27 1.11 8.93 25.80
N PHE A 28 0.61 7.69 25.80
CA PHE A 28 1.21 6.64 26.60
C PHE A 28 2.60 6.22 26.09
N LYS A 29 2.93 6.44 24.81
CA LYS A 29 4.27 6.18 24.30
C LYS A 29 5.36 6.93 25.09
N ASN A 30 5.13 8.20 25.44
CA ASN A 30 6.11 9.03 26.16
C ASN A 30 6.45 8.44 27.54
N TYR A 31 5.45 7.90 28.25
CA TYR A 31 5.66 7.23 29.53
C TYR A 31 6.48 5.95 29.37
N ILE A 32 6.09 5.07 28.43
CA ILE A 32 6.78 3.79 28.24
C ILE A 32 8.22 4.01 27.78
N LEU A 33 8.42 4.84 26.75
CA LEU A 33 9.75 5.13 26.24
C LEU A 33 10.61 5.85 27.29
N GLY A 34 10.04 6.79 28.05
CA GLY A 34 10.73 7.48 29.12
C GLY A 34 11.12 6.57 30.29
N PHE A 35 10.26 5.61 30.68
CA PHE A 35 10.58 4.67 31.76
C PHE A 35 11.60 3.61 31.36
N ILE A 36 11.58 3.14 30.12
CA ILE A 36 12.62 2.26 29.55
C ILE A 36 13.95 3.00 29.58
N PHE A 37 13.96 4.25 29.13
CA PHE A 37 15.16 5.07 29.08
C PHE A 37 15.71 5.39 30.50
N TYR A 38 14.84 5.78 31.44
CA TYR A 38 15.24 5.98 32.84
C TYR A 38 15.86 4.72 33.45
N ARG A 39 15.25 3.56 33.23
CA ARG A 39 15.81 2.30 33.70
C ARG A 39 17.19 2.04 33.11
N TYR A 40 17.33 2.23 31.78
CA TYR A 40 18.61 2.09 31.09
C TYR A 40 19.70 2.97 31.69
N LEU A 41 19.42 4.27 31.83
CA LEU A 41 20.38 5.18 32.43
C LEU A 41 20.76 4.77 33.88
N SER A 42 19.77 4.38 34.68
CA SER A 42 19.97 3.92 36.05
C SER A 42 20.86 2.67 36.15
N GLU A 43 20.53 1.64 35.34
CA GLU A 43 21.29 0.38 35.34
C GLU A 43 22.70 0.59 34.76
N LYS A 44 22.86 1.41 33.71
CA LYS A 44 24.16 1.73 33.11
C LYS A 44 25.10 2.45 34.09
N LEU A 45 24.58 3.44 34.82
CA LEU A 45 25.34 4.13 35.84
C LEU A 45 25.75 3.18 36.99
N GLU A 46 24.80 2.38 37.48
CA GLU A 46 25.06 1.42 38.57
C GLU A 46 26.13 0.39 38.16
N LEU A 47 26.09 -0.12 36.94
CA LEU A 47 27.09 -1.02 36.39
C LEU A 47 28.45 -0.34 36.26
N HIS A 48 28.53 0.86 35.68
CA HIS A 48 29.78 1.61 35.52
C HIS A 48 30.43 1.90 36.88
N MET A 49 29.66 2.43 37.81
CA MET A 49 30.20 2.74 39.16
C MET A 49 30.68 1.51 39.91
N ASN A 50 29.96 0.39 39.79
CA ASN A 50 30.39 -0.85 40.46
C ASN A 50 31.64 -1.47 39.79
N GLU A 51 31.87 -1.25 38.49
CA GLU A 51 33.07 -1.71 37.80
C GLU A 51 34.29 -0.84 38.21
N GLU A 52 34.13 0.49 38.26
CA GLU A 52 35.19 1.41 38.73
C GLU A 52 35.60 1.14 40.21
N LEU A 53 34.64 0.84 41.08
CA LEU A 53 34.84 0.57 42.49
C LEU A 53 35.29 -0.87 42.79
N LYS A 54 35.46 -1.71 41.79
CA LYS A 54 35.75 -3.13 41.96
C LYS A 54 37.11 -3.38 42.63
N GLU A 55 38.11 -2.60 42.33
CA GLU A 55 39.42 -2.70 42.92
C GLU A 55 39.44 -2.34 44.43
N ASP A 56 38.49 -1.47 44.83
CA ASP A 56 38.32 -1.06 46.23
C ASP A 56 37.39 -2.00 47.01
N GLU A 57 36.84 -3.05 46.34
CA GLU A 57 35.90 -4.01 46.92
C GLU A 57 34.61 -3.34 47.48
N LEU A 58 34.21 -2.21 46.91
CA LEU A 58 33.03 -1.43 47.30
C LEU A 58 31.93 -1.51 46.22
N THR A 59 30.68 -1.43 46.66
CA THR A 59 29.57 -1.16 45.77
C THR A 59 29.29 0.33 45.71
N PHE A 60 28.59 0.78 44.62
CA PHE A 60 28.19 2.17 44.49
C PHE A 60 27.41 2.69 45.71
N GLU A 61 26.48 1.89 46.26
CA GLU A 61 25.73 2.26 47.49
C GLU A 61 26.66 2.40 48.72
N GLN A 62 27.68 1.53 48.85
CA GLN A 62 28.62 1.58 49.96
C GLN A 62 29.56 2.79 49.85
N ALA A 63 30.09 3.05 48.66
CA ALA A 63 30.96 4.21 48.45
C ALA A 63 30.19 5.54 48.66
N TRP A 64 28.93 5.60 48.18
CA TRP A 64 28.08 6.79 48.39
C TRP A 64 27.76 7.09 49.86
N ALA A 65 27.78 6.09 50.70
CA ALA A 65 27.57 6.28 52.17
C ALA A 65 28.72 7.02 52.86
N ASP A 66 29.89 7.11 52.25
CA ASP A 66 31.06 7.84 52.71
C ASP A 66 31.14 9.19 51.98
N ASP A 67 31.10 10.29 52.73
CA ASP A 67 31.12 11.65 52.20
C ASP A 67 32.42 11.98 51.41
N ASP A 68 33.52 11.28 51.68
CA ASP A 68 34.81 11.51 51.03
C ASP A 68 34.80 11.02 49.55
N PHE A 69 33.95 10.05 49.16
CA PHE A 69 33.81 9.53 47.78
C PHE A 69 32.78 10.27 46.95
N LYS A 70 31.84 10.98 47.58
CA LYS A 70 30.65 11.51 46.84
C LYS A 70 31.01 12.41 45.67
N GLN A 71 31.94 13.32 45.80
CA GLN A 71 32.31 14.26 44.78
C GLN A 71 33.01 13.54 43.62
N ASP A 72 33.92 12.63 43.92
CA ASP A 72 34.66 11.86 42.93
C ASP A 72 33.70 10.98 42.09
N LEU A 73 32.70 10.35 42.77
CA LEU A 73 31.65 9.59 42.08
C LEU A 73 30.77 10.44 41.16
N ILE A 74 30.42 11.66 41.57
CA ILE A 74 29.67 12.60 40.75
C ILE A 74 30.49 13.00 39.53
N ASP A 75 31.73 13.38 39.72
CA ASP A 75 32.64 13.84 38.65
C ASP A 75 32.92 12.71 37.65
N GLU A 76 33.10 11.47 38.15
CA GLU A 76 33.27 10.28 37.30
C GLU A 76 32.01 10.02 36.45
N GLY A 77 30.83 10.00 37.08
CA GLY A 77 29.56 9.75 36.31
C GLY A 77 29.31 10.80 35.22
N ILE A 78 29.58 12.07 35.52
CA ILE A 78 29.42 13.15 34.56
C ILE A 78 30.47 13.04 33.45
N THR A 79 31.73 12.72 33.79
CA THR A 79 32.80 12.61 32.78
C THR A 79 32.61 11.41 31.87
N ALA A 80 32.26 10.25 32.41
CA ALA A 80 32.16 9.02 31.67
C ALA A 80 30.81 8.89 30.88
N LEU A 81 29.70 9.29 31.54
CA LEU A 81 28.36 9.04 31.04
C LEU A 81 27.58 10.32 30.66
N GLY A 82 28.03 11.49 31.13
CA GLY A 82 27.36 12.79 30.89
C GLY A 82 26.26 13.12 31.90
N TYR A 83 25.96 12.25 32.85
CA TYR A 83 24.96 12.45 33.90
C TYR A 83 25.32 11.69 35.18
N PHE A 84 24.64 12.02 36.26
CA PHE A 84 24.73 11.32 37.51
C PHE A 84 23.37 11.12 38.16
N LEU A 85 23.23 10.06 38.96
CA LEU A 85 22.04 9.77 39.75
C LEU A 85 22.44 9.16 41.09
N GLU A 86 21.99 9.76 42.18
CA GLU A 86 22.27 9.24 43.52
C GLU A 86 21.68 7.84 43.72
N PRO A 87 22.34 6.92 44.45
CA PRO A 87 21.89 5.55 44.66
C PRO A 87 20.42 5.40 45.06
N GLN A 88 19.91 6.29 45.91
CA GLN A 88 18.52 6.26 46.38
C GLN A 88 17.48 6.50 45.28
N TYR A 89 17.89 7.07 44.13
CA TYR A 89 17.08 7.36 42.96
C TYR A 89 17.30 6.37 41.83
N LEU A 90 18.13 5.32 42.03
CA LEU A 90 18.32 4.26 41.06
C LEU A 90 17.04 3.43 40.85
N PHE A 91 16.85 2.92 39.66
CA PHE A 91 15.72 2.06 39.32
C PHE A 91 15.63 0.85 40.24
N SER A 92 16.76 0.20 40.54
CA SER A 92 16.91 -0.93 41.47
C SER A 92 16.31 -0.63 42.86
N ASN A 93 16.53 0.60 43.38
CA ASN A 93 16.04 1.02 44.68
C ASN A 93 14.55 1.43 44.65
N LEU A 94 14.07 2.03 43.55
CA LEU A 94 12.63 2.28 43.39
C LEU A 94 11.86 0.97 43.30
N ILE A 95 12.39 -0.05 42.63
CA ILE A 95 11.78 -1.39 42.55
C ILE A 95 11.71 -2.07 43.92
N LYS A 96 12.76 -1.95 44.75
CA LYS A 96 12.73 -2.46 46.15
C LYS A 96 11.52 -1.87 46.91
N LYS A 97 11.30 -0.55 46.83
CA LYS A 97 10.16 0.14 47.46
C LYS A 97 8.82 -0.28 46.84
N ALA A 98 8.73 -0.35 45.50
CA ALA A 98 7.51 -0.76 44.81
C ALA A 98 7.04 -2.17 45.19
N LYS A 99 7.97 -3.13 45.35
CA LYS A 99 7.67 -4.52 45.77
C LYS A 99 6.99 -4.61 47.15
N VAL A 100 7.26 -3.64 48.03
CA VAL A 100 6.62 -3.56 49.35
C VAL A 100 5.45 -2.58 49.42
N ASN A 101 5.01 -2.12 48.25
CA ASN A 101 3.89 -1.16 48.08
C ASN A 101 4.15 0.21 48.75
N GLU A 102 5.36 0.66 48.85
CA GLU A 102 5.68 2.03 49.27
C GLU A 102 5.34 3.02 48.17
N PHE A 103 5.14 4.28 48.54
CA PHE A 103 4.85 5.39 47.63
C PHE A 103 6.16 5.81 46.92
N ILE A 104 6.22 5.60 45.59
CA ILE A 104 7.42 5.86 44.78
C ILE A 104 7.30 7.04 43.83
N LEU A 105 6.07 7.57 43.60
CA LEU A 105 5.82 8.62 42.63
C LEU A 105 6.69 9.87 42.86
N GLY A 106 6.84 10.32 44.11
CA GLY A 106 7.66 11.48 44.46
C GLY A 106 9.15 11.25 44.22
N ASP A 107 9.65 10.04 44.50
CA ASP A 107 11.05 9.69 44.26
C ASP A 107 11.33 9.57 42.76
N LEU A 108 10.40 9.00 41.96
CA LEU A 108 10.54 8.93 40.52
C LEU A 108 10.61 10.34 39.88
N VAL A 109 9.75 11.27 40.30
CA VAL A 109 9.83 12.67 39.84
C VAL A 109 11.21 13.27 40.15
N LYS A 110 11.76 13.02 41.34
CA LYS A 110 13.10 13.50 41.70
C LYS A 110 14.17 12.82 40.83
N SER A 111 14.07 11.52 40.56
CA SER A 111 15.03 10.78 39.76
C SER A 111 15.12 11.36 38.32
N LEU A 112 13.98 11.59 37.66
CA LEU A 112 13.94 12.14 36.31
C LEU A 112 14.52 13.57 36.27
N ASN A 113 14.19 14.40 37.27
CA ASN A 113 14.74 15.76 37.37
C ASN A 113 16.24 15.77 37.73
N TYR A 114 16.72 14.81 38.53
CA TYR A 114 18.10 14.75 38.93
C TYR A 114 19.04 14.48 37.77
N ILE A 115 18.65 13.59 36.83
CA ILE A 115 19.41 13.31 35.60
C ILE A 115 19.63 14.61 34.81
N SER A 116 18.57 15.38 34.56
CA SER A 116 18.68 16.65 33.84
C SER A 116 19.47 17.71 34.61
N ASN A 117 19.37 17.76 35.95
CA ASN A 117 20.05 18.75 36.75
C ASN A 117 21.54 18.43 36.95
N SER A 118 21.93 17.16 36.97
CA SER A 118 23.32 16.76 37.18
C SER A 118 24.23 17.18 36.02
N SER A 119 23.68 17.33 34.81
CA SER A 119 24.41 17.77 33.62
C SER A 119 24.52 19.31 33.49
N MET A 120 23.88 20.10 34.35
CA MET A 120 23.89 21.55 34.25
C MET A 120 25.30 22.15 34.42
N GLY A 121 25.71 22.94 33.42
CA GLY A 121 27.04 23.59 33.39
C GLY A 121 28.18 22.67 32.94
N THR A 122 27.87 21.48 32.45
CA THR A 122 28.83 20.54 31.86
C THR A 122 28.66 20.48 30.31
N ASP A 123 29.57 19.83 29.62
CA ASP A 123 29.53 19.67 28.17
C ASP A 123 28.31 18.85 27.70
N SER A 124 27.75 17.99 28.56
CA SER A 124 26.56 17.17 28.26
C SER A 124 25.23 17.84 28.56
N GLN A 125 25.22 19.11 28.97
CA GLN A 125 23.99 19.82 29.35
C GLN A 125 22.93 19.79 28.24
N ASP A 126 23.31 20.05 27.01
CA ASP A 126 22.36 20.09 25.89
C ASP A 126 21.70 18.73 25.64
N ASP A 127 22.40 17.62 25.98
CA ASP A 127 21.94 16.26 25.70
C ASP A 127 20.99 15.70 26.77
N PHE A 128 21.11 16.18 28.01
CA PHE A 128 20.31 15.68 29.13
C PHE A 128 19.27 16.69 29.64
N SER A 129 19.37 17.99 29.30
CA SER A 129 18.42 18.98 29.79
C SER A 129 17.00 18.73 29.19
N ASN A 130 15.99 18.80 30.08
CA ASN A 130 14.57 18.65 29.74
C ASN A 130 14.21 17.31 29.02
N LEU A 131 15.07 16.29 29.18
CA LEU A 131 14.92 15.03 28.43
C LEU A 131 13.62 14.30 28.76
N PHE A 132 13.13 14.40 30.00
CA PHE A 132 11.89 13.78 30.47
C PHE A 132 10.69 14.74 30.55
N GLU A 133 10.74 15.90 29.90
CA GLU A 133 9.68 16.91 29.94
C GLU A 133 8.31 16.36 29.48
N ASP A 134 8.33 15.39 28.56
CA ASP A 134 7.13 14.75 28.02
C ASP A 134 6.52 13.67 28.93
N VAL A 135 7.18 13.34 30.08
CA VAL A 135 6.71 12.36 31.07
C VAL A 135 6.00 13.07 32.22
N ASP A 136 4.74 13.51 31.97
CA ASP A 136 3.96 14.23 33.00
C ASP A 136 3.37 13.27 34.04
N LEU A 137 4.09 13.04 35.14
CA LEU A 137 3.67 12.19 36.25
C LEU A 137 2.50 12.77 37.07
N ASN A 138 2.15 14.04 36.87
CA ASN A 138 1.02 14.68 37.53
C ASN A 138 -0.30 14.55 36.75
N SER A 139 -0.25 14.02 35.51
CA SER A 139 -1.41 13.88 34.64
C SER A 139 -2.57 13.13 35.32
N SER A 140 -3.79 13.69 35.21
CA SER A 140 -5.01 13.03 35.69
C SER A 140 -5.37 11.75 34.92
N LYS A 141 -4.74 11.54 33.76
CA LYS A 141 -4.89 10.32 32.93
C LYS A 141 -4.23 9.11 33.54
N LEU A 142 -3.22 9.27 34.37
CA LEU A 142 -2.55 8.22 35.13
C LEU A 142 -3.39 7.72 36.32
N GLY A 143 -4.29 8.54 36.83
CA GLY A 143 -5.16 8.21 37.97
C GLY A 143 -5.82 9.47 38.56
N LYS A 144 -6.92 9.25 39.27
CA LYS A 144 -7.69 10.36 39.89
C LYS A 144 -7.06 10.85 41.20
N SER A 145 -6.30 10.01 41.84
CA SER A 145 -5.54 10.33 43.08
C SER A 145 -4.08 9.98 42.89
N ASP A 146 -3.21 10.52 43.76
CA ASP A 146 -1.79 10.18 43.70
C ASP A 146 -1.55 8.71 44.05
N ASP A 147 -2.41 8.10 44.87
CA ASP A 147 -2.35 6.67 45.16
C ASP A 147 -2.67 5.82 43.91
N ASP A 148 -3.66 6.24 43.10
CA ASP A 148 -3.99 5.55 41.85
C ASP A 148 -2.86 5.65 40.82
N LYS A 149 -2.29 6.85 40.69
CA LYS A 149 -1.10 7.08 39.84
C LYS A 149 0.09 6.23 40.30
N ASN A 150 0.37 6.22 41.61
CA ASN A 150 1.45 5.43 42.19
C ASN A 150 1.27 3.94 41.92
N LYS A 151 0.05 3.40 42.08
CA LYS A 151 -0.26 1.99 41.78
C LYS A 151 0.00 1.65 40.31
N LEU A 152 -0.47 2.50 39.39
CA LEU A 152 -0.28 2.27 37.95
C LEU A 152 1.19 2.31 37.58
N ILE A 153 1.92 3.32 38.01
CA ILE A 153 3.35 3.50 37.74
C ILE A 153 4.17 2.35 38.39
N SER A 154 3.88 1.98 39.66
CA SER A 154 4.52 0.84 40.30
C SER A 154 4.32 -0.45 39.50
N LYS A 155 3.13 -0.70 38.99
CA LYS A 155 2.84 -1.86 38.11
C LYS A 155 3.68 -1.85 36.85
N ILE A 156 3.80 -0.71 36.18
CA ILE A 156 4.58 -0.56 34.94
C ILE A 156 6.06 -0.81 35.22
N LEU A 157 6.63 -0.18 36.29
CA LEU A 157 8.02 -0.36 36.63
C LEU A 157 8.34 -1.80 37.06
N LEU A 158 7.43 -2.47 37.78
CA LEU A 158 7.57 -3.89 38.13
C LEU A 158 7.54 -4.79 36.88
N ASN A 159 6.64 -4.55 35.95
CA ASN A 159 6.59 -5.28 34.69
C ASN A 159 7.86 -5.05 33.84
N LEU A 160 8.38 -3.82 33.82
CA LEU A 160 9.66 -3.52 33.19
C LEU A 160 10.81 -4.27 33.88
N ASN A 161 10.84 -4.35 35.24
CA ASN A 161 11.88 -5.06 36.00
C ASN A 161 11.95 -6.56 35.63
N ASP A 162 10.86 -7.17 35.17
CA ASP A 162 10.83 -8.59 34.77
C ASP A 162 11.47 -8.86 33.39
N ILE A 163 11.93 -7.81 32.74
CA ILE A 163 12.60 -7.88 31.43
C ILE A 163 14.12 -7.76 31.68
N ASP A 164 14.89 -8.68 31.16
CA ASP A 164 16.34 -8.57 31.16
C ASP A 164 16.81 -7.72 29.98
N PHE A 165 17.50 -6.60 30.22
CA PHE A 165 18.01 -5.72 29.14
C PHE A 165 19.37 -6.15 28.60
N LYS A 166 20.05 -7.13 29.26
CA LYS A 166 21.37 -7.65 28.87
C LYS A 166 22.43 -6.57 28.65
N LEU A 167 22.47 -5.57 29.49
CA LEU A 167 23.41 -4.45 29.38
C LEU A 167 24.89 -4.85 29.57
N GLU A 168 25.16 -6.08 30.04
CA GLU A 168 26.51 -6.63 30.16
C GLU A 168 27.07 -7.21 28.85
N ASP A 169 26.24 -7.28 27.77
CA ASP A 169 26.59 -7.87 26.48
C ASP A 169 26.94 -6.74 25.48
N ASP A 170 28.19 -6.31 25.49
CA ASP A 170 28.69 -5.20 24.65
C ASP A 170 28.57 -5.44 23.13
N GLU A 171 28.27 -6.66 22.66
CA GLU A 171 28.18 -6.99 21.24
C GLU A 171 26.74 -6.88 20.67
N SER A 172 25.71 -6.64 21.50
CA SER A 172 24.33 -6.68 21.03
C SER A 172 23.52 -5.44 21.40
N ASP A 173 23.11 -4.66 20.38
CA ASP A 173 22.20 -3.51 20.50
C ASP A 173 20.71 -3.95 20.58
N ILE A 174 20.45 -4.97 21.44
CA ILE A 174 19.11 -5.57 21.54
C ILE A 174 18.08 -4.58 22.09
N LEU A 175 18.48 -3.78 23.08
CA LEU A 175 17.59 -2.82 23.71
C LEU A 175 17.25 -1.65 22.78
N GLY A 176 18.25 -1.13 22.06
CA GLY A 176 18.06 -0.08 21.06
C GLY A 176 17.14 -0.55 19.94
N ASP A 177 17.35 -1.76 19.40
CA ASP A 177 16.49 -2.35 18.38
C ASP A 177 15.04 -2.54 18.88
N ALA A 178 14.86 -2.97 20.14
CA ALA A 178 13.52 -3.10 20.74
C ALA A 178 12.85 -1.75 20.98
N TYR A 179 13.64 -0.72 21.30
CA TYR A 179 13.17 0.66 21.45
C TYR A 179 12.72 1.22 20.10
N GLU A 180 13.49 1.04 19.04
CA GLU A 180 13.09 1.39 17.66
C GLU A 180 11.84 0.65 17.23
N TYR A 181 11.71 -0.65 17.56
CA TYR A 181 10.49 -1.41 17.30
C TYR A 181 9.26 -0.75 17.97
N LEU A 182 9.36 -0.35 19.25
CA LEU A 182 8.27 0.37 19.92
C LEU A 182 7.94 1.69 19.21
N ILE A 183 8.93 2.48 18.83
CA ILE A 183 8.74 3.72 18.08
C ILE A 183 7.96 3.41 16.78
N SER A 184 8.33 2.37 16.05
CA SER A 184 7.66 1.97 14.81
C SER A 184 6.21 1.54 15.03
N GLN A 185 5.92 0.81 16.12
CA GLN A 185 4.56 0.38 16.47
C GLN A 185 3.67 1.56 16.87
N PHE A 186 4.21 2.50 17.64
CA PHE A 186 3.51 3.74 17.96
C PHE A 186 3.27 4.59 16.71
N ALA A 187 4.23 4.67 15.79
CA ALA A 187 4.05 5.32 14.51
C ALA A 187 2.93 4.67 13.70
N SER A 188 2.90 3.35 13.60
CA SER A 188 1.86 2.63 12.85
C SER A 188 0.45 2.85 13.41
N SER A 189 0.32 3.04 14.72
CA SER A 189 -0.96 3.26 15.41
C SER A 189 -1.44 4.72 15.41
N ALA A 190 -0.56 5.70 15.14
CA ALA A 190 -0.86 7.13 15.16
C ALA A 190 -1.60 7.68 13.92
N GLY A 191 -1.88 6.86 12.91
CA GLY A 191 -2.65 7.22 11.72
C GLY A 191 -1.91 8.20 10.78
N LYS A 192 -2.63 9.17 10.17
CA LYS A 192 -2.08 10.07 9.12
C LYS A 192 -0.85 10.90 9.50
N LYS A 193 -0.56 11.08 10.78
CA LYS A 193 0.63 11.81 11.26
C LYS A 193 1.85 10.92 11.45
N ALA A 194 1.70 9.62 11.31
CA ALA A 194 2.75 8.65 11.61
C ALA A 194 3.96 8.75 10.67
N GLY A 195 3.74 9.01 9.38
CA GLY A 195 4.81 9.16 8.39
C GLY A 195 5.66 10.42 8.54
N GLU A 196 5.27 11.33 9.43
CA GLU A 196 6.00 12.60 9.65
C GLU A 196 7.18 12.46 10.62
N PHE A 197 7.28 11.36 11.39
CA PHE A 197 8.35 11.22 12.38
C PHE A 197 9.09 9.87 12.37
N TYR A 198 8.71 8.94 11.48
CA TYR A 198 9.36 7.63 11.39
C TYR A 198 9.50 7.17 9.94
N THR A 199 10.72 6.83 9.56
CA THR A 199 11.04 6.25 8.25
C THR A 199 11.00 4.72 8.32
N PRO A 200 10.29 4.03 7.40
CA PRO A 200 10.32 2.56 7.37
C PRO A 200 11.75 2.02 7.32
N GLN A 201 12.03 0.97 8.09
CA GLN A 201 13.39 0.42 8.21
C GLN A 201 13.98 0.01 6.88
N GLU A 202 13.18 -0.51 5.96
CA GLU A 202 13.59 -0.92 4.62
C GLU A 202 14.10 0.28 3.81
N VAL A 203 13.41 1.41 3.89
CA VAL A 203 13.82 2.66 3.22
C VAL A 203 15.07 3.24 3.87
N SER A 204 15.15 3.23 5.21
CA SER A 204 16.33 3.65 5.95
C SER A 204 17.58 2.85 5.57
N LYS A 205 17.43 1.52 5.34
CA LYS A 205 18.50 0.65 4.88
C LYS A 205 19.02 1.06 3.50
N ILE A 206 18.13 1.36 2.57
CA ILE A 206 18.52 1.80 1.22
C ILE A 206 19.29 3.12 1.29
N LEU A 207 18.76 4.11 2.02
CA LEU A 207 19.43 5.42 2.18
C LEU A 207 20.82 5.24 2.79
N ALA A 208 20.93 4.49 3.89
CA ALA A 208 22.20 4.27 4.59
C ALA A 208 23.23 3.58 3.67
N LYS A 209 22.88 2.48 3.00
CA LYS A 209 23.75 1.76 2.09
C LYS A 209 24.21 2.62 0.91
N ILE A 210 23.35 3.51 0.39
CA ILE A 210 23.70 4.42 -0.72
C ILE A 210 24.72 5.46 -0.28
N VAL A 211 24.51 6.14 0.86
CA VAL A 211 25.40 7.24 1.27
C VAL A 211 26.73 6.74 1.81
N THR A 212 26.81 5.47 2.20
CA THR A 212 28.04 4.82 2.71
C THR A 212 28.74 3.93 1.71
N LEU A 213 28.25 3.90 0.46
CA LEU A 213 28.76 2.98 -0.56
C LEU A 213 30.29 3.09 -0.71
N ASN A 214 30.98 1.94 -0.65
CA ASN A 214 32.46 1.83 -0.73
C ASN A 214 33.22 2.55 0.40
N LYS A 215 32.56 2.85 1.52
CA LYS A 215 33.21 3.42 2.70
C LYS A 215 33.15 2.43 3.86
N THR A 216 34.17 2.45 4.72
CA THR A 216 34.21 1.70 5.99
C THR A 216 34.06 2.63 7.18
N LYS A 217 34.36 3.91 6.99
CA LYS A 217 34.25 4.97 7.97
C LYS A 217 33.86 6.28 7.31
N ILE A 218 33.04 7.09 7.99
CA ILE A 218 32.72 8.47 7.61
C ILE A 218 32.99 9.39 8.81
N ARG A 219 33.42 10.61 8.53
CA ARG A 219 33.67 11.62 9.55
C ARG A 219 32.38 12.01 10.26
N ASN A 220 31.33 12.31 9.49
CA ASN A 220 30.07 12.79 10.04
C ASN A 220 28.88 12.49 9.14
N VAL A 221 27.69 12.39 9.75
CA VAL A 221 26.41 12.25 9.08
C VAL A 221 25.43 13.33 9.55
N TYR A 222 24.53 13.78 8.67
CA TYR A 222 23.54 14.81 8.97
C TYR A 222 22.12 14.43 8.48
N ASP A 223 21.13 14.72 9.32
CA ASP A 223 19.71 14.71 8.97
C ASP A 223 19.04 16.02 9.44
N PRO A 224 18.63 16.91 8.52
CA PRO A 224 17.97 18.18 8.86
C PRO A 224 16.54 18.01 9.41
N THR A 225 15.99 16.80 9.41
CA THR A 225 14.63 16.45 9.88
C THR A 225 14.66 15.11 10.59
N CYS A 226 15.59 14.99 11.54
CA CYS A 226 16.05 13.69 12.06
C CYS A 226 14.95 12.85 12.75
N GLY A 227 13.80 13.44 13.09
CA GLY A 227 12.72 12.70 13.73
C GLY A 227 13.21 12.04 15.02
N SER A 228 13.06 10.74 15.14
CA SER A 228 13.55 9.92 16.25
C SER A 228 15.04 9.60 16.18
N GLY A 229 15.80 10.11 15.22
CA GLY A 229 17.20 9.77 15.01
C GLY A 229 17.47 8.41 14.36
N SER A 230 16.44 7.60 14.12
CA SER A 230 16.56 6.22 13.60
C SER A 230 17.30 6.14 12.27
N LEU A 231 17.16 7.16 11.39
CA LEU A 231 17.85 7.18 10.09
C LEU A 231 19.35 7.45 10.26
N LEU A 232 19.75 8.33 11.19
CA LEU A 232 21.15 8.56 11.55
C LEU A 232 21.79 7.29 12.11
N LEU A 233 21.12 6.65 13.07
CA LEU A 233 21.57 5.38 13.67
C LEU A 233 21.64 4.24 12.63
N ARG A 234 20.79 4.27 11.62
CA ARG A 234 20.86 3.28 10.55
C ARG A 234 22.16 3.38 9.74
N VAL A 235 22.68 4.58 9.55
CA VAL A 235 23.96 4.80 8.85
C VAL A 235 25.12 4.15 9.63
N SER A 236 25.14 4.21 10.95
CA SER A 236 26.20 3.60 11.78
C SER A 236 26.17 2.06 11.76
N LYS A 237 25.04 1.44 11.39
CA LYS A 237 24.97 -0.02 11.17
C LYS A 237 25.62 -0.47 9.86
N GLU A 238 25.95 0.44 8.95
CA GLU A 238 26.64 0.13 7.70
C GLU A 238 28.12 0.52 7.72
N VAL A 239 28.52 1.58 8.45
CA VAL A 239 29.90 2.06 8.56
C VAL A 239 30.15 2.68 9.93
N GLU A 240 31.43 2.80 10.31
CA GLU A 240 31.83 3.61 11.49
C GLU A 240 31.58 5.10 11.21
N VAL A 241 30.84 5.77 12.11
CA VAL A 241 30.49 7.19 12.03
C VAL A 241 31.20 7.94 13.17
N GLY A 242 31.89 9.04 12.84
CA GLY A 242 32.52 9.91 13.85
C GLY A 242 31.47 10.76 14.59
N ASP A 243 30.81 11.66 13.87
CA ASP A 243 29.85 12.59 14.46
C ASP A 243 28.45 12.42 13.85
N PHE A 244 27.41 12.39 14.72
CA PHE A 244 26.01 12.38 14.32
C PHE A 244 25.41 13.77 14.52
N CYS A 245 24.99 14.43 13.45
CA CYS A 245 24.35 15.74 13.52
C CYS A 245 22.90 15.65 13.06
N GLY A 246 22.00 16.29 13.76
CA GLY A 246 20.58 16.30 13.41
C GLY A 246 19.90 17.58 13.82
N GLN A 247 18.76 17.87 13.17
CA GLN A 247 17.87 18.94 13.62
C GLN A 247 16.42 18.49 13.55
N GLU A 248 15.62 18.77 14.58
CA GLU A 248 14.21 18.39 14.66
C GLU A 248 13.37 19.56 15.18
N LEU A 249 12.25 19.82 14.51
CA LEU A 249 11.34 20.91 14.86
C LEU A 249 10.53 20.62 16.13
N ASN A 250 10.02 19.39 16.24
CA ASN A 250 9.12 19.00 17.32
C ASN A 250 9.91 18.63 18.60
N GLN A 251 9.61 19.31 19.70
CA GLN A 251 10.30 19.14 21.00
C GLN A 251 10.26 17.69 21.50
N THR A 252 9.08 17.05 21.48
CA THR A 252 8.93 15.66 21.95
C THR A 252 9.76 14.69 21.10
N THR A 253 9.76 14.90 19.78
CA THR A 253 10.52 14.05 18.84
C THR A 253 12.03 14.31 18.95
N TYR A 254 12.43 15.56 19.22
CA TYR A 254 13.80 15.93 19.52
C TYR A 254 14.31 15.23 20.80
N ASN A 255 13.52 15.22 21.88
CA ASN A 255 13.84 14.48 23.10
C ASN A 255 14.00 12.98 22.81
N LEU A 256 13.08 12.42 22.00
CA LEU A 256 13.13 11.03 21.59
C LEU A 256 14.40 10.70 20.79
N ALA A 257 14.84 11.59 19.91
CA ALA A 257 16.09 11.39 19.16
C ALA A 257 17.31 11.29 20.07
N ARG A 258 17.44 12.20 21.05
CA ARG A 258 18.55 12.16 22.03
C ARG A 258 18.53 10.87 22.86
N MET A 259 17.35 10.48 23.35
CA MET A 259 17.17 9.21 24.07
C MET A 259 17.60 8.02 23.20
N ASN A 260 17.23 8.04 21.94
CA ASN A 260 17.52 6.96 20.99
C ASN A 260 19.04 6.86 20.72
N MET A 261 19.72 7.99 20.51
CA MET A 261 21.20 8.01 20.37
C MET A 261 21.90 7.37 21.58
N ILE A 262 21.53 7.79 22.78
CA ILE A 262 22.13 7.31 24.03
C ILE A 262 21.84 5.81 24.26
N LEU A 263 20.62 5.34 23.94
CA LEU A 263 20.23 3.92 24.05
C LEU A 263 21.03 3.02 23.12
N HIS A 264 21.37 3.52 21.93
CA HIS A 264 22.24 2.82 20.98
C HIS A 264 23.75 2.98 21.27
N GLY A 265 24.09 3.48 22.46
CA GLY A 265 25.46 3.59 22.89
C GLY A 265 26.28 4.71 22.27
N VAL A 266 25.66 5.61 21.49
CA VAL A 266 26.34 6.80 20.98
C VAL A 266 26.67 7.71 22.17
N LYS A 267 27.94 8.04 22.31
CA LYS A 267 28.37 8.93 23.43
C LYS A 267 27.86 10.34 23.21
N TYR A 268 27.58 11.07 24.27
CA TYR A 268 27.10 12.45 24.22
C TYR A 268 28.02 13.39 23.43
N VAL A 269 29.32 13.13 23.38
CA VAL A 269 30.33 13.90 22.63
C VAL A 269 30.31 13.61 21.12
N ASP A 270 29.71 12.49 20.69
CA ASP A 270 29.73 12.02 19.30
C ASP A 270 28.41 12.37 18.57
N PHE A 271 27.44 13.01 19.22
CA PHE A 271 26.23 13.48 18.56
C PHE A 271 25.87 14.94 18.91
N ASP A 272 25.28 15.63 17.96
CA ASP A 272 24.80 17.01 18.11
C ASP A 272 23.40 17.15 17.46
N ILE A 273 22.37 16.86 18.25
CA ILE A 273 20.96 17.01 17.82
C ILE A 273 20.45 18.34 18.34
N LYS A 274 19.93 19.19 17.46
CA LYS A 274 19.41 20.52 17.79
C LYS A 274 17.91 20.63 17.58
N GLN A 275 17.22 21.39 18.45
CA GLN A 275 15.81 21.68 18.29
C GLN A 275 15.60 22.95 17.46
N GLY A 276 14.69 22.90 16.47
CA GLY A 276 14.30 24.05 15.68
C GLY A 276 14.02 23.76 14.21
N ASP A 277 13.50 24.77 13.51
CA ASP A 277 13.23 24.72 12.07
C ASP A 277 14.51 24.85 11.27
N SER A 278 14.94 23.80 10.60
CA SER A 278 16.18 23.71 9.82
C SER A 278 16.22 24.67 8.63
N LEU A 279 15.07 25.01 8.08
CA LEU A 279 14.99 25.95 6.97
C LEU A 279 15.06 27.40 7.43
N LEU A 280 14.46 27.72 8.60
CA LEU A 280 14.40 29.08 9.16
C LEU A 280 15.62 29.39 10.03
N TYR A 281 16.03 28.44 10.86
CA TYR A 281 17.07 28.63 11.88
C TYR A 281 18.07 27.44 11.86
N PRO A 282 18.87 27.30 10.78
CA PRO A 282 19.82 26.21 10.68
C PRO A 282 20.89 26.33 11.77
N GLN A 283 21.18 25.24 12.49
CA GLN A 283 22.14 25.24 13.60
C GLN A 283 23.55 24.81 13.17
N HIS A 284 23.67 23.99 12.09
CA HIS A 284 24.94 23.41 11.64
C HIS A 284 25.55 24.15 10.43
N VAL A 285 25.35 25.47 10.31
CA VAL A 285 25.67 26.27 9.07
C VAL A 285 27.14 26.22 8.66
N HIS A 286 28.05 25.98 9.58
CA HIS A 286 29.50 25.98 9.30
C HIS A 286 30.06 24.58 9.05
N THR A 287 29.21 23.54 9.17
CA THR A 287 29.64 22.15 9.02
C THR A 287 29.31 21.62 7.63
N LYS A 288 30.26 20.87 7.03
CA LYS A 288 30.08 20.10 5.80
C LYS A 288 30.10 18.62 6.15
N PHE A 289 29.18 17.86 5.54
CA PHE A 289 28.93 16.47 5.89
C PHE A 289 29.28 15.53 4.74
N GLU A 290 29.92 14.42 5.08
CA GLU A 290 30.27 13.37 4.13
C GLU A 290 29.08 12.51 3.74
N ALA A 291 28.10 12.37 4.63
CA ALA A 291 26.83 11.73 4.36
C ALA A 291 25.66 12.59 4.84
N ILE A 292 24.66 12.76 4.00
CA ILE A 292 23.41 13.43 4.40
C ILE A 292 22.24 12.53 4.00
N VAL A 293 21.37 12.26 4.95
CA VAL A 293 20.15 11.47 4.76
C VAL A 293 18.97 12.25 5.27
N ALA A 294 17.81 12.12 4.62
CA ALA A 294 16.58 12.73 5.15
C ALA A 294 15.31 12.07 4.62
N ASN A 295 14.30 12.07 5.47
CA ASN A 295 12.90 11.86 5.10
C ASN A 295 12.09 13.06 5.62
N PRO A 296 12.14 14.22 4.94
CA PRO A 296 11.45 15.42 5.40
C PRO A 296 9.92 15.26 5.29
N PRO A 297 9.15 16.05 6.06
CA PRO A 297 7.69 16.02 5.99
C PRO A 297 7.20 16.39 4.57
N PHE A 298 6.48 15.47 3.92
CA PHE A 298 6.11 15.59 2.51
C PHE A 298 5.24 16.80 2.23
N SER A 299 5.68 17.65 1.29
CA SER A 299 4.98 18.86 0.88
C SER A 299 4.64 19.80 2.04
N ALA A 300 5.51 19.89 3.03
CA ALA A 300 5.35 20.79 4.17
C ALA A 300 5.27 22.27 3.74
N LYS A 301 4.57 23.07 4.51
CA LYS A 301 4.57 24.51 4.34
C LYS A 301 5.84 25.09 4.98
N TRP A 302 6.43 26.10 4.34
CA TRP A 302 7.57 26.84 4.88
C TRP A 302 7.43 28.34 4.60
N SER A 303 8.29 29.16 5.15
CA SER A 303 8.17 30.63 5.05
C SER A 303 8.23 31.13 3.60
N SER A 304 9.18 30.66 2.81
CA SER A 304 9.53 31.18 1.47
C SER A 304 9.58 32.71 1.39
N ASP A 305 10.03 33.38 2.46
CA ASP A 305 10.21 34.83 2.48
C ASP A 305 11.27 35.25 1.44
N LYS A 306 11.06 36.43 0.85
CA LYS A 306 11.99 36.93 -0.19
C LYS A 306 13.43 37.13 0.31
N GLY A 307 13.61 37.36 1.63
CA GLY A 307 14.93 37.43 2.24
C GLY A 307 15.77 36.17 2.04
N PHE A 308 15.15 35.02 1.83
CA PHE A 308 15.89 33.79 1.49
C PHE A 308 16.54 33.82 0.10
N LEU A 309 16.22 34.79 -0.76
CA LEU A 309 16.96 34.96 -2.02
C LEU A 309 18.40 35.48 -1.78
N ASP A 310 18.66 36.05 -0.61
CA ASP A 310 19.99 36.51 -0.20
C ASP A 310 20.71 35.48 0.69
N ASP A 311 20.08 34.37 1.04
CA ASP A 311 20.65 33.29 1.81
C ASP A 311 21.45 32.36 0.90
N ASP A 312 22.71 32.07 1.24
CA ASP A 312 23.64 31.26 0.46
C ASP A 312 23.09 29.87 0.09
N ARG A 313 22.17 29.32 0.88
CA ARG A 313 21.53 28.04 0.61
C ARG A 313 20.62 28.08 -0.61
N PHE A 314 20.03 29.24 -0.93
CA PHE A 314 18.96 29.39 -1.93
C PHE A 314 19.28 30.41 -3.05
N SER A 315 20.18 31.33 -2.81
CA SER A 315 20.46 32.48 -3.70
C SER A 315 20.84 32.08 -5.12
N ALA A 316 21.65 31.02 -5.26
CA ALA A 316 22.19 30.58 -6.55
C ALA A 316 21.11 30.05 -7.52
N TYR A 317 19.94 29.67 -7.03
CA TYR A 317 18.88 29.05 -7.84
C TYR A 317 17.93 30.07 -8.50
N GLY A 318 17.99 31.33 -8.14
CA GLY A 318 17.17 32.41 -8.67
C GLY A 318 15.65 32.29 -8.36
N LYS A 319 15.22 31.22 -7.73
CA LYS A 319 13.83 30.94 -7.32
C LYS A 319 13.80 30.18 -5.98
N LEU A 320 12.85 30.55 -5.15
CA LEU A 320 12.54 29.80 -3.93
C LEU A 320 11.53 28.69 -4.21
N ALA A 321 11.65 27.58 -3.51
CA ALA A 321 10.62 26.56 -3.50
C ALA A 321 9.24 27.13 -3.09
N PRO A 322 8.12 26.58 -3.58
CA PRO A 322 6.79 27.10 -3.28
C PRO A 322 6.49 27.11 -1.77
N LYS A 323 5.85 28.15 -1.26
CA LYS A 323 5.46 28.28 0.16
C LYS A 323 4.67 27.06 0.70
N SER A 324 3.92 26.41 -0.19
CA SER A 324 3.11 25.24 0.16
C SER A 324 3.85 23.91 0.06
N LYS A 325 5.14 23.89 -0.37
CA LYS A 325 5.91 22.68 -0.65
C LYS A 325 7.41 22.95 -0.44
N ALA A 326 7.89 22.59 0.74
CA ALA A 326 9.29 22.75 1.14
C ALA A 326 10.23 21.71 0.51
N ASP A 327 9.69 20.75 -0.27
CA ASP A 327 10.46 19.60 -0.78
C ASP A 327 11.83 20.01 -1.33
N TYR A 328 11.88 20.94 -2.28
CA TYR A 328 13.15 21.44 -2.84
C TYR A 328 13.92 22.41 -1.92
N ALA A 329 13.26 23.04 -0.94
CA ALA A 329 13.99 23.84 0.05
C ALA A 329 14.88 22.95 0.92
N PHE A 330 14.41 21.75 1.29
CA PHE A 330 15.25 20.76 1.97
C PHE A 330 16.37 20.25 1.09
N VAL A 331 16.13 19.96 -0.20
CA VAL A 331 17.19 19.58 -1.15
C VAL A 331 18.28 20.65 -1.23
N GLN A 332 17.92 21.93 -1.37
CA GLN A 332 18.84 23.04 -1.43
C GLN A 332 19.64 23.20 -0.13
N HIS A 333 18.94 23.10 1.03
CA HIS A 333 19.58 23.15 2.35
C HIS A 333 20.60 22.00 2.53
N MET A 334 20.22 20.78 2.19
CA MET A 334 21.12 19.61 2.30
C MET A 334 22.33 19.74 1.38
N LEU A 335 22.13 20.19 0.12
CA LEU A 335 23.22 20.41 -0.82
C LEU A 335 24.19 21.52 -0.36
N PHE A 336 23.69 22.54 0.31
CA PHE A 336 24.55 23.54 0.92
C PHE A 336 25.49 22.91 1.97
N HIS A 337 24.98 22.01 2.78
CA HIS A 337 25.73 21.32 3.83
C HIS A 337 26.58 20.14 3.33
N LEU A 338 26.35 19.65 2.11
CA LEU A 338 27.07 18.51 1.56
C LEU A 338 28.55 18.86 1.31
N ASP A 339 29.46 17.98 1.74
CA ASP A 339 30.89 18.04 1.40
C ASP A 339 31.10 17.83 -0.10
N GLU A 340 32.22 18.30 -0.65
CA GLU A 340 32.50 18.15 -2.10
C GLU A 340 32.55 16.68 -2.54
N ASN A 341 33.03 15.78 -1.69
CA ASN A 341 33.08 14.34 -1.93
C ASN A 341 31.97 13.58 -1.20
N GLY A 342 31.01 14.32 -0.66
CA GLY A 342 29.88 13.76 0.07
C GLY A 342 28.81 13.14 -0.83
N THR A 343 27.99 12.26 -0.23
CA THR A 343 26.80 11.71 -0.88
C THR A 343 25.58 12.05 -0.03
N MET A 344 24.54 12.56 -0.65
CA MET A 344 23.25 12.74 0.01
C MET A 344 22.15 11.90 -0.65
N ALA A 345 21.25 11.37 0.18
CA ALA A 345 20.05 10.67 -0.29
C ALA A 345 18.82 11.17 0.48
N ILE A 346 17.78 11.57 -0.25
CA ILE A 346 16.57 12.16 0.31
C ILE A 346 15.34 11.48 -0.23
N VAL A 347 14.39 11.16 0.65
CA VAL A 347 13.07 10.65 0.27
C VAL A 347 12.10 11.80 0.03
N LEU A 348 11.43 11.79 -1.10
CA LEU A 348 10.50 12.84 -1.50
C LEU A 348 9.24 12.24 -2.17
N PRO A 349 8.10 12.97 -2.18
CA PRO A 349 6.93 12.55 -2.95
C PRO A 349 7.23 12.61 -4.45
N HIS A 350 6.71 11.65 -5.21
CA HIS A 350 6.95 11.49 -6.65
C HIS A 350 6.78 12.78 -7.48
N GLY A 351 5.90 13.68 -7.02
CA GLY A 351 5.63 14.96 -7.69
C GLY A 351 6.84 15.88 -7.89
N VAL A 352 7.92 15.75 -7.10
CA VAL A 352 9.14 16.55 -7.26
C VAL A 352 9.83 16.32 -8.60
N LEU A 353 9.60 15.18 -9.24
CA LEU A 353 10.21 14.79 -10.50
C LEU A 353 9.71 15.62 -11.68
N PHE A 354 8.46 16.11 -11.63
CA PHE A 354 7.83 16.72 -12.82
C PHE A 354 7.08 18.02 -12.57
N ARG A 355 6.89 18.46 -11.32
CA ARG A 355 6.23 19.75 -11.08
C ARG A 355 7.04 20.87 -11.70
N GLY A 356 6.32 21.79 -12.38
CA GLY A 356 6.90 22.94 -13.08
C GLY A 356 7.12 24.16 -12.19
N ALA A 357 7.08 25.36 -12.77
CA ALA A 357 7.28 26.65 -12.13
C ALA A 357 8.60 26.72 -11.32
N ALA A 358 8.57 27.12 -10.05
CA ALA A 358 9.77 27.29 -9.23
C ALA A 358 10.55 25.98 -9.03
N GLU A 359 9.85 24.84 -8.82
CA GLU A 359 10.49 23.55 -8.65
C GLU A 359 11.17 23.09 -9.95
N GLY A 360 10.59 23.37 -11.13
CA GLY A 360 11.22 23.10 -12.41
C GLY A 360 12.51 23.89 -12.64
N VAL A 361 12.56 25.17 -12.21
CA VAL A 361 13.78 26.00 -12.30
C VAL A 361 14.88 25.46 -11.39
N ILE A 362 14.55 25.13 -10.15
CA ILE A 362 15.53 24.58 -9.20
C ILE A 362 16.06 23.24 -9.71
N ARG A 363 15.16 22.36 -10.16
CA ARG A 363 15.51 21.05 -10.70
C ARG A 363 16.44 21.16 -11.91
N LYS A 364 16.11 22.04 -12.86
CA LYS A 364 16.98 22.30 -14.02
C LYS A 364 18.37 22.76 -13.59
N TYR A 365 18.46 23.71 -12.67
CA TYR A 365 19.74 24.20 -12.15
C TYR A 365 20.58 23.08 -11.53
N LEU A 366 19.98 22.20 -10.74
CA LEU A 366 20.66 21.09 -10.09
C LEU A 366 21.16 20.03 -11.08
N VAL A 367 20.40 19.77 -12.13
CA VAL A 367 20.69 18.71 -13.10
C VAL A 367 21.59 19.21 -14.22
N ASP A 368 21.26 20.34 -14.85
CA ASP A 368 21.96 20.85 -16.03
C ASP A 368 23.19 21.70 -15.67
N GLU A 369 22.98 22.68 -14.79
CA GLU A 369 24.08 23.65 -14.52
C GLU A 369 25.08 23.11 -13.48
N LYS A 370 24.62 22.32 -12.51
CA LYS A 370 25.45 21.77 -11.44
C LYS A 370 25.83 20.32 -11.62
N ASN A 371 25.04 19.56 -12.40
CA ASN A 371 25.27 18.13 -12.60
C ASN A 371 25.36 17.36 -11.26
N TYR A 372 24.51 17.68 -10.27
CA TYR A 372 24.58 17.08 -8.94
C TYR A 372 23.69 15.84 -8.78
N LEU A 373 22.66 15.65 -9.61
CA LEU A 373 21.75 14.51 -9.51
C LEU A 373 22.44 13.24 -10.02
N ASP A 374 22.61 12.25 -9.13
CA ASP A 374 23.28 10.98 -9.44
C ASP A 374 22.29 9.87 -9.80
N ALA A 375 21.20 9.75 -9.03
CA ALA A 375 20.18 8.75 -9.31
C ALA A 375 18.77 9.17 -8.85
N VAL A 376 17.76 8.58 -9.50
CA VAL A 376 16.33 8.67 -9.19
C VAL A 376 15.81 7.25 -8.98
N ILE A 377 15.36 6.92 -7.76
CA ILE A 377 14.93 5.59 -7.40
C ILE A 377 13.46 5.65 -6.99
N GLY A 378 12.57 5.04 -7.78
CA GLY A 378 11.14 4.93 -7.50
C GLY A 378 10.86 3.83 -6.50
N LEU A 379 10.13 4.13 -5.44
CA LEU A 379 9.71 3.18 -4.42
C LEU A 379 8.26 2.73 -4.60
N PRO A 380 7.87 1.56 -4.09
CA PRO A 380 6.48 1.12 -4.10
C PRO A 380 5.54 2.14 -3.45
N ALA A 381 4.34 2.30 -3.99
CA ALA A 381 3.28 3.04 -3.32
C ALA A 381 2.93 2.37 -1.99
N ASN A 382 2.35 3.13 -1.05
CA ASN A 382 1.88 2.60 0.24
C ASN A 382 2.99 1.92 1.09
N ILE A 383 4.25 2.37 0.96
CA ILE A 383 5.38 1.90 1.78
C ILE A 383 5.50 2.70 3.09
N PHE A 384 5.05 3.96 3.11
CA PHE A 384 5.05 4.81 4.29
C PHE A 384 3.76 4.69 5.08
N TYR A 385 3.85 4.74 6.40
CA TYR A 385 2.68 4.70 7.29
C TYR A 385 1.75 5.89 7.03
N GLY A 386 0.45 5.63 6.95
CA GLY A 386 -0.58 6.66 6.84
C GLY A 386 -0.69 7.37 5.50
N THR A 387 0.09 7.01 4.47
CA THR A 387 0.00 7.57 3.13
C THR A 387 0.15 6.51 2.04
N SER A 388 -0.67 6.62 0.99
CA SER A 388 -0.57 5.79 -0.21
C SER A 388 0.23 6.45 -1.34
N ILE A 389 0.82 7.62 -1.09
CA ILE A 389 1.54 8.39 -2.11
C ILE A 389 2.82 7.65 -2.51
N PRO A 390 3.08 7.43 -3.81
CA PRO A 390 4.36 6.91 -4.26
C PRO A 390 5.48 7.91 -3.97
N THR A 391 6.62 7.39 -3.53
CA THR A 391 7.80 8.17 -3.15
C THR A 391 9.00 7.81 -4.00
N VAL A 392 9.99 8.68 -3.98
CA VAL A 392 11.28 8.50 -4.67
C VAL A 392 12.42 8.82 -3.73
N ILE A 393 13.55 8.17 -3.94
CA ILE A 393 14.83 8.59 -3.39
C ILE A 393 15.57 9.34 -4.49
N LEU A 394 15.99 10.57 -4.18
CA LEU A 394 16.91 11.32 -4.99
C LEU A 394 18.31 11.25 -4.37
N VAL A 395 19.29 10.85 -5.18
CA VAL A 395 20.68 10.78 -4.76
C VAL A 395 21.46 11.90 -5.44
N PHE A 396 22.20 12.67 -4.64
CA PHE A 396 23.03 13.78 -5.16
C PHE A 396 24.47 13.63 -4.69
N LYS A 397 25.38 14.03 -5.58
CA LYS A 397 26.83 14.14 -5.36
C LYS A 397 27.34 15.40 -6.03
N LYS A 398 28.33 16.07 -5.42
CA LYS A 398 28.99 17.22 -6.07
C LYS A 398 30.18 16.80 -6.94
N CYS A 399 30.78 15.65 -6.65
CA CYS A 399 31.98 15.13 -7.32
C CYS A 399 31.67 14.27 -8.56
N ARG A 400 30.59 14.57 -9.29
CA ARG A 400 30.27 13.85 -10.51
C ARG A 400 31.13 14.31 -11.69
N GLU A 401 31.41 13.37 -12.60
CA GLU A 401 32.09 13.70 -13.86
C GLU A 401 31.21 14.57 -14.77
N GLU A 402 31.81 15.38 -15.62
CA GLU A 402 31.06 16.21 -16.56
C GLU A 402 30.28 15.33 -17.53
N GLU A 403 28.99 15.69 -17.78
CA GLU A 403 28.06 14.94 -18.64
C GLU A 403 27.80 13.46 -18.21
N GLN A 404 28.10 13.11 -16.98
CA GLN A 404 27.78 11.77 -16.47
C GLN A 404 26.28 11.51 -16.50
N ASP A 405 25.87 10.29 -16.92
CA ASP A 405 24.48 9.85 -16.94
C ASP A 405 23.82 9.90 -15.56
N VAL A 406 22.49 10.01 -15.52
CA VAL A 406 21.69 9.88 -14.32
C VAL A 406 21.03 8.50 -14.32
N LEU A 407 21.21 7.74 -13.23
CA LEU A 407 20.61 6.41 -13.13
C LEU A 407 19.17 6.50 -12.65
N PHE A 408 18.24 5.95 -13.41
CA PHE A 408 16.84 5.77 -13.04
C PHE A 408 16.60 4.32 -12.64
N ILE A 409 15.96 4.08 -11.50
CA ILE A 409 15.57 2.75 -11.03
C ILE A 409 14.06 2.77 -10.72
N ASP A 410 13.30 1.88 -11.31
CA ASP A 410 11.89 1.67 -11.00
C ASP A 410 11.69 0.43 -10.12
N ALA A 411 11.70 0.61 -8.81
CA ALA A 411 11.38 -0.45 -7.86
C ALA A 411 9.91 -0.42 -7.43
N SER A 412 9.03 0.26 -8.14
CA SER A 412 7.61 0.42 -7.78
C SER A 412 6.84 -0.90 -7.68
N LYS A 413 7.32 -1.97 -8.33
CA LYS A 413 6.72 -3.31 -8.33
C LYS A 413 7.43 -4.30 -7.40
N GLU A 414 8.55 -3.93 -6.80
CA GLU A 414 9.38 -4.78 -5.93
C GLU A 414 8.88 -4.70 -4.48
N PHE A 415 7.93 -5.54 -4.10
CA PHE A 415 7.41 -5.59 -2.73
C PHE A 415 6.59 -6.84 -2.48
N GLU A 416 6.45 -7.19 -1.22
CA GLU A 416 5.37 -8.06 -0.74
C GLU A 416 4.21 -7.23 -0.18
N LYS A 417 2.99 -7.70 -0.40
CA LYS A 417 1.78 -7.06 0.12
C LYS A 417 1.48 -7.59 1.52
N VAL A 418 1.64 -6.75 2.54
CA VAL A 418 1.18 -7.06 3.88
C VAL A 418 -0.18 -6.40 4.14
N LYS A 419 -0.86 -6.77 5.22
CA LYS A 419 -2.29 -6.47 5.49
C LYS A 419 -2.77 -5.07 5.13
N ASN A 420 -1.98 -4.02 5.43
CA ASN A 420 -2.37 -2.62 5.20
C ASN A 420 -1.26 -1.79 4.51
N GLN A 421 -0.19 -2.40 4.04
CA GLN A 421 1.01 -1.72 3.58
C GLN A 421 1.76 -2.59 2.56
N ASN A 422 2.60 -1.98 1.74
CA ASN A 422 3.59 -2.68 0.94
C ASN A 422 4.92 -2.69 1.71
N LYS A 423 5.68 -3.77 1.62
CA LYS A 423 6.94 -3.94 2.32
C LYS A 423 8.01 -4.41 1.35
N LEU A 424 9.20 -3.79 1.38
CA LEU A 424 10.35 -4.28 0.64
C LEU A 424 10.96 -5.48 1.36
N ARG A 425 11.22 -6.54 0.62
CA ARG A 425 11.93 -7.71 1.13
C ARG A 425 13.44 -7.46 1.11
N PRO A 426 14.25 -8.24 1.82
CA PRO A 426 15.70 -8.11 1.78
C PRO A 426 16.27 -8.14 0.35
N GLU A 427 15.77 -9.05 -0.49
CA GLU A 427 16.18 -9.17 -1.89
C GLU A 427 15.82 -7.94 -2.74
N ASP A 428 14.71 -7.26 -2.43
CA ASP A 428 14.31 -6.02 -3.13
C ASP A 428 15.29 -4.87 -2.77
N ILE A 429 15.65 -4.77 -1.49
CA ILE A 429 16.64 -3.80 -1.00
C ILE A 429 18.00 -4.05 -1.68
N ASP A 430 18.48 -5.30 -1.66
CA ASP A 430 19.76 -5.66 -2.26
C ASP A 430 19.76 -5.42 -3.77
N LYS A 431 18.66 -5.70 -4.48
CA LYS A 431 18.50 -5.41 -5.90
C LYS A 431 18.64 -3.90 -6.18
N ILE A 432 17.95 -3.05 -5.43
CA ILE A 432 18.02 -1.59 -5.57
C ILE A 432 19.46 -1.12 -5.34
N VAL A 433 20.07 -1.52 -4.23
CA VAL A 433 21.40 -1.07 -3.83
C VAL A 433 22.47 -1.58 -4.79
N ASN A 434 22.43 -2.84 -5.24
CA ASN A 434 23.38 -3.40 -6.18
C ASN A 434 23.26 -2.74 -7.57
N THR A 435 22.02 -2.51 -8.05
CA THR A 435 21.78 -1.80 -9.31
C THR A 435 22.35 -0.38 -9.24
N TYR A 436 22.17 0.32 -8.12
CA TYR A 436 22.77 1.64 -7.91
C TYR A 436 24.30 1.57 -7.84
N ALA A 437 24.86 0.65 -7.07
CA ALA A 437 26.31 0.52 -6.85
C ALA A 437 27.08 0.21 -8.14
N ASN A 438 26.54 -0.69 -8.95
CA ASN A 438 27.14 -1.13 -10.21
C ASN A 438 26.73 -0.25 -11.40
N ARG A 439 25.78 0.68 -11.22
CA ARG A 439 25.15 1.48 -12.28
C ARG A 439 24.67 0.56 -13.43
N GLU A 440 23.93 -0.49 -13.06
CA GLU A 440 23.44 -1.48 -14.03
C GLU A 440 22.26 -0.95 -14.83
N GLU A 441 22.26 -1.23 -16.13
CA GLU A 441 21.11 -1.04 -17.00
C GLU A 441 20.38 -2.38 -17.14
N ILE A 442 19.18 -2.44 -16.57
CA ILE A 442 18.36 -3.66 -16.52
C ILE A 442 17.03 -3.35 -17.20
N GLU A 443 16.72 -4.14 -18.22
CA GLU A 443 15.48 -4.01 -18.97
C GLU A 443 14.26 -3.96 -18.04
N LYS A 444 13.38 -2.96 -18.25
CA LYS A 444 12.14 -2.73 -17.47
C LYS A 444 12.34 -2.38 -15.99
N TYR A 445 13.58 -2.17 -15.55
CA TYR A 445 13.90 -1.90 -14.16
C TYR A 445 14.82 -0.68 -13.96
N SER A 446 15.87 -0.54 -14.76
CA SER A 446 16.79 0.58 -14.62
C SER A 446 17.34 1.05 -15.97
N HIS A 447 17.60 2.37 -16.07
CA HIS A 447 18.11 3.01 -17.25
C HIS A 447 19.13 4.13 -16.89
N LYS A 448 20.20 4.20 -17.64
CA LYS A 448 21.20 5.27 -17.54
C LYS A 448 20.87 6.38 -18.53
N ALA A 449 20.12 7.37 -18.08
CA ALA A 449 19.72 8.48 -18.94
C ALA A 449 20.88 9.44 -19.19
N THR A 450 21.20 9.67 -20.44
CA THR A 450 22.18 10.69 -20.83
C THR A 450 21.65 12.10 -20.54
N MET A 451 22.56 13.08 -20.42
CA MET A 451 22.15 14.47 -20.21
C MET A 451 21.33 15.00 -21.38
N ASP A 452 21.61 14.54 -22.62
CA ASP A 452 20.85 14.94 -23.80
C ASP A 452 19.40 14.41 -23.73
N GLU A 453 19.23 13.18 -23.31
CA GLU A 453 17.90 12.58 -23.08
C GLU A 453 17.10 13.35 -22.01
N ILE A 454 17.75 13.77 -20.93
CA ILE A 454 17.11 14.56 -19.88
C ILE A 454 16.74 15.95 -20.37
N ARG A 455 17.60 16.58 -21.20
CA ARG A 455 17.31 17.87 -21.86
C ARG A 455 16.13 17.76 -22.84
N GLU A 456 16.07 16.68 -23.63
CA GLU A 456 14.94 16.42 -24.54
C GLU A 456 13.62 16.24 -23.81
N ASN A 457 13.65 15.73 -22.58
CA ASN A 457 12.50 15.61 -21.68
C ASN A 457 12.21 16.88 -20.86
N ASP A 458 12.85 18.01 -21.17
CA ASP A 458 12.70 19.30 -20.47
C ASP A 458 12.88 19.16 -18.94
N PHE A 459 13.90 18.38 -18.54
CA PHE A 459 14.23 18.08 -17.14
C PHE A 459 13.06 17.51 -16.33
N ASN A 460 12.11 16.89 -17.00
CA ASN A 460 11.08 16.08 -16.37
C ASN A 460 11.67 14.70 -16.03
N LEU A 461 11.86 14.43 -14.75
CA LEU A 461 12.50 13.21 -14.25
C LEU A 461 11.51 12.09 -13.94
N ASN A 462 10.27 12.14 -14.46
CA ASN A 462 9.29 11.10 -14.24
C ASN A 462 9.80 9.75 -14.75
N ILE A 463 9.96 8.77 -13.86
CA ILE A 463 10.65 7.50 -14.11
C ILE A 463 10.13 6.76 -15.35
N PRO A 464 8.81 6.65 -15.61
CA PRO A 464 8.30 5.98 -16.82
C PRO A 464 8.72 6.61 -18.16
N ARG A 465 9.34 7.78 -18.15
CA ARG A 465 9.93 8.38 -19.37
C ARG A 465 11.28 7.78 -19.73
N TYR A 466 11.96 7.17 -18.76
CA TYR A 466 13.30 6.61 -18.86
C TYR A 466 13.30 5.09 -18.74
N VAL A 467 12.51 4.54 -17.84
CA VAL A 467 12.35 3.09 -17.64
C VAL A 467 11.00 2.67 -18.22
N ASP A 468 11.05 1.97 -19.35
CA ASP A 468 9.83 1.40 -19.96
C ASP A 468 9.48 0.07 -19.29
N THR A 469 8.52 0.09 -18.38
CA THR A 469 8.01 -1.10 -17.67
C THR A 469 6.90 -1.82 -18.41
N PHE A 470 6.67 -1.50 -19.70
CA PHE A 470 5.67 -2.17 -20.51
C PHE A 470 6.05 -3.65 -20.73
N GLU A 471 5.21 -4.55 -20.30
CA GLU A 471 5.35 -5.98 -20.59
C GLU A 471 4.78 -6.26 -21.98
N GLU A 472 5.62 -6.70 -22.91
CA GLU A 472 5.12 -7.37 -24.13
C GLU A 472 4.42 -8.66 -23.69
N GLU A 473 3.14 -8.76 -24.06
CA GLU A 473 2.34 -9.93 -23.72
C GLU A 473 2.80 -11.13 -24.56
N GLU A 474 2.77 -12.31 -23.94
CA GLU A 474 3.12 -13.55 -24.62
C GLU A 474 2.26 -13.76 -25.87
N PRO A 475 2.84 -14.25 -26.98
CA PRO A 475 2.10 -14.53 -28.21
C PRO A 475 1.03 -15.60 -27.97
N ILE A 476 -0.22 -15.26 -28.22
CA ILE A 476 -1.36 -16.19 -28.11
C ILE A 476 -1.42 -17.06 -29.36
N ASP A 477 -1.56 -18.39 -29.21
CA ASP A 477 -1.77 -19.33 -30.31
C ASP A 477 -3.20 -19.21 -30.84
N LEU A 478 -3.34 -18.71 -32.09
CA LEU A 478 -4.64 -18.51 -32.74
C LEU A 478 -5.39 -19.79 -33.04
N ASP A 479 -4.70 -20.87 -33.35
CA ASP A 479 -5.34 -22.13 -33.69
C ASP A 479 -5.95 -22.81 -32.46
N GLU A 480 -5.26 -22.71 -31.30
CA GLU A 480 -5.78 -23.14 -30.03
C GLU A 480 -7.02 -22.30 -29.65
N VAL A 481 -6.90 -21.00 -29.78
CA VAL A 481 -7.96 -20.02 -29.51
C VAL A 481 -9.21 -20.27 -30.36
N VAL A 482 -9.08 -20.50 -31.67
CA VAL A 482 -10.21 -20.81 -32.56
C VAL A 482 -10.82 -22.18 -32.25
N SER A 483 -10.02 -23.15 -31.87
CA SER A 483 -10.48 -24.48 -31.46
C SER A 483 -11.34 -24.40 -30.21
N GLU A 484 -10.91 -23.62 -29.21
CA GLU A 484 -11.62 -23.42 -27.95
C GLU A 484 -12.95 -22.68 -28.16
N LEU A 485 -12.98 -21.64 -29.03
CA LEU A 485 -14.22 -20.94 -29.41
C LEU A 485 -15.26 -21.89 -30.04
N LYS A 486 -14.82 -22.81 -30.90
CA LYS A 486 -15.73 -23.78 -31.51
C LYS A 486 -16.34 -24.68 -30.43
N LYS A 487 -15.54 -25.20 -29.50
CA LYS A 487 -16.01 -26.01 -28.36
C LYS A 487 -17.01 -25.27 -27.51
N ILE A 488 -16.69 -24.04 -27.11
CA ILE A 488 -17.57 -23.18 -26.29
C ILE A 488 -18.90 -22.92 -26.99
N ASN A 489 -18.89 -22.64 -28.28
CA ASN A 489 -20.14 -22.41 -29.06
C ASN A 489 -21.02 -23.70 -29.20
N GLU A 490 -20.39 -24.87 -29.28
CA GLU A 490 -21.13 -26.14 -29.29
C GLU A 490 -21.71 -26.50 -27.92
N GLU A 491 -20.95 -26.25 -26.86
CA GLU A 491 -21.43 -26.42 -25.47
C GLU A 491 -22.62 -25.49 -25.21
N MET A 492 -22.53 -24.22 -25.59
CA MET A 492 -23.65 -23.25 -25.44
C MET A 492 -24.91 -23.72 -26.15
N LYS A 493 -24.81 -24.24 -27.39
CA LYS A 493 -26.01 -24.72 -28.14
C LYS A 493 -26.67 -25.88 -27.38
N LYS A 494 -25.90 -26.78 -26.77
CA LYS A 494 -26.46 -27.91 -26.01
C LYS A 494 -27.18 -27.42 -24.74
N VAL A 495 -26.52 -26.51 -23.98
CA VAL A 495 -27.09 -25.96 -22.78
C VAL A 495 -28.33 -25.09 -23.05
N ASP A 496 -28.32 -24.30 -24.11
CA ASP A 496 -29.49 -23.51 -24.55
C ASP A 496 -30.67 -24.41 -24.90
N ALA A 497 -30.43 -25.56 -25.54
CA ALA A 497 -31.48 -26.51 -25.86
C ALA A 497 -32.09 -27.19 -24.62
N GLU A 498 -31.26 -27.50 -23.61
CA GLU A 498 -31.71 -28.04 -22.31
C GLU A 498 -32.52 -27.01 -21.54
N ILE A 499 -32.03 -25.77 -21.42
CA ILE A 499 -32.76 -24.68 -20.78
C ILE A 499 -34.12 -24.45 -21.44
N LYS A 500 -34.14 -24.42 -22.78
CA LYS A 500 -35.38 -24.26 -23.52
C LYS A 500 -36.41 -25.35 -23.20
N LYS A 501 -35.98 -26.61 -23.10
CA LYS A 501 -36.86 -27.73 -22.73
C LYS A 501 -37.47 -27.52 -21.33
N TYR A 502 -36.70 -27.05 -20.35
CA TYR A 502 -37.23 -26.75 -19.03
C TYR A 502 -38.18 -25.55 -19.02
N CYS A 503 -37.87 -24.51 -19.81
CA CYS A 503 -38.76 -23.36 -19.92
C CYS A 503 -40.09 -23.75 -20.58
N ASP A 504 -40.06 -24.59 -21.64
CA ASP A 504 -41.27 -25.10 -22.27
C ASP A 504 -42.11 -25.93 -21.30
N GLU A 505 -41.46 -26.75 -20.45
CA GLU A 505 -42.16 -27.53 -19.42
C GLU A 505 -42.77 -26.68 -18.31
N LEU A 506 -42.17 -25.55 -18.01
CA LEU A 506 -42.64 -24.57 -17.02
C LEU A 506 -43.68 -23.60 -17.61
N GLY A 507 -43.91 -23.64 -18.93
CA GLY A 507 -44.83 -22.74 -19.59
C GLY A 507 -44.33 -21.28 -19.65
N ILE A 508 -43.01 -21.06 -19.55
CA ILE A 508 -42.39 -19.76 -19.63
C ILE A 508 -41.57 -19.59 -20.90
N GLN A 509 -41.39 -18.35 -21.33
CA GLN A 509 -40.53 -18.07 -22.48
C GLN A 509 -39.06 -18.27 -22.14
N THR A 510 -38.30 -18.93 -23.02
CA THR A 510 -36.87 -19.02 -22.93
C THR A 510 -36.22 -17.63 -23.01
N PRO A 511 -35.23 -17.25 -22.17
CA PRO A 511 -34.68 -15.91 -22.12
C PRO A 511 -33.73 -15.60 -23.28
N ILE A 512 -34.25 -15.74 -24.48
CA ILE A 512 -33.51 -15.38 -25.73
C ILE A 512 -33.95 -13.99 -26.22
N PHE A 513 -35.12 -13.48 -25.78
CA PHE A 513 -35.59 -12.08 -25.95
C PHE A 513 -36.73 -11.73 -24.98
N ASP A 514 -36.68 -10.55 -24.37
CA ASP A 514 -37.66 -9.70 -23.65
C ASP A 514 -38.55 -10.30 -22.52
N TRP A 515 -38.49 -9.67 -21.35
CA TRP A 515 -39.28 -10.01 -20.17
C TRP A 515 -40.13 -8.85 -19.64
N VAL A 516 -41.42 -9.17 -19.26
CA VAL A 516 -42.32 -8.30 -18.45
C VAL A 516 -43.05 -9.20 -17.45
N GLY A 517 -43.01 -8.82 -16.16
CA GLY A 517 -43.50 -9.63 -15.06
C GLY A 517 -44.90 -9.31 -14.52
N PHE A 518 -45.46 -10.23 -13.70
CA PHE A 518 -46.63 -10.01 -12.84
C PHE A 518 -46.53 -10.75 -11.51
N MET A 519 -47.09 -10.17 -10.42
CA MET A 519 -47.13 -10.70 -9.04
C MET A 519 -48.51 -11.23 -8.64
N SER A 520 -48.59 -12.27 -7.81
CA SER A 520 -49.75 -12.63 -7.01
C SER A 520 -49.47 -13.61 -5.85
N GLU A 521 -50.39 -13.70 -4.86
CA GLU A 521 -50.33 -14.11 -3.47
C GLU A 521 -50.14 -15.59 -3.10
N GLU A 522 -49.85 -15.87 -1.82
CA GLU A 522 -49.28 -17.05 -1.18
C GLU A 522 -50.12 -18.34 -1.17
N LYS A 523 -49.43 -19.44 -1.45
CA LYS A 523 -49.67 -20.83 -1.00
C LYS A 523 -48.32 -21.52 -0.84
N LEU A 524 -48.18 -22.56 0.03
CA LEU A 524 -46.97 -23.43 0.18
C LEU A 524 -46.64 -24.22 -1.12
N VAL A 525 -46.87 -23.62 -2.24
CA VAL A 525 -46.54 -24.11 -3.57
C VAL A 525 -45.79 -22.99 -4.25
N PRO A 526 -44.63 -23.24 -4.87
CA PRO A 526 -43.89 -22.20 -5.58
C PRO A 526 -44.73 -21.49 -6.64
N LYS A 527 -44.50 -20.20 -6.86
CA LYS A 527 -45.20 -19.40 -7.86
C LYS A 527 -45.00 -19.96 -9.28
N LEU A 528 -43.82 -20.55 -9.51
CA LEU A 528 -43.45 -21.21 -10.74
C LEU A 528 -43.06 -22.66 -10.42
N ARG A 529 -43.70 -23.63 -11.11
CA ARG A 529 -43.53 -25.06 -10.85
C ARG A 529 -43.57 -25.86 -12.14
N PHE A 530 -42.80 -26.94 -12.21
CA PHE A 530 -42.86 -27.87 -13.33
C PHE A 530 -44.24 -28.57 -13.38
N SER A 531 -44.79 -28.74 -14.58
CA SER A 531 -46.01 -29.51 -14.81
C SER A 531 -45.83 -30.96 -14.37
N GLY A 532 -46.91 -31.51 -13.76
CA GLY A 532 -46.94 -32.90 -13.26
C GLY A 532 -46.52 -33.08 -11.79
N PHE A 533 -46.21 -32.00 -11.07
CA PHE A 533 -45.99 -32.00 -9.61
C PHE A 533 -47.09 -31.17 -8.94
N GLU A 534 -47.97 -31.87 -8.16
CA GLU A 534 -49.14 -31.23 -7.52
C GLU A 534 -49.07 -31.25 -6.00
N ASP A 535 -48.22 -32.13 -5.42
CA ASP A 535 -48.11 -32.31 -3.98
C ASP A 535 -47.54 -31.07 -3.28
N SER A 536 -48.10 -30.72 -2.12
CA SER A 536 -47.58 -29.63 -1.30
C SER A 536 -46.17 -29.94 -0.80
N TRP A 537 -45.28 -28.92 -0.82
CA TRP A 537 -43.95 -29.05 -0.25
C TRP A 537 -44.04 -29.30 1.26
N LYS A 538 -43.06 -30.05 1.78
CA LYS A 538 -43.01 -30.40 3.21
C LYS A 538 -41.96 -29.54 3.90
N THR A 539 -42.29 -29.05 5.09
CA THR A 539 -41.40 -28.23 5.90
C THR A 539 -40.48 -29.11 6.73
N TYR A 540 -39.16 -28.82 6.61
CA TYR A 540 -38.11 -29.47 7.40
C TYR A 540 -37.17 -28.40 8.00
N ARG A 541 -36.46 -28.79 9.07
CA ARG A 541 -35.28 -28.00 9.49
C ARG A 541 -34.06 -28.46 8.73
N LEU A 542 -33.12 -27.54 8.41
CA LEU A 542 -31.91 -27.89 7.67
C LEU A 542 -31.14 -29.05 8.31
N LYS A 543 -31.08 -29.16 9.65
CA LYS A 543 -30.45 -30.30 10.35
C LYS A 543 -31.09 -31.65 10.08
N GLU A 544 -32.35 -31.68 9.62
CA GLU A 544 -33.04 -32.91 9.25
C GLU A 544 -32.69 -33.38 7.86
N LEU A 545 -32.26 -32.45 6.99
CA LEU A 545 -31.91 -32.64 5.59
C LEU A 545 -30.40 -32.79 5.34
N LEU A 546 -29.58 -32.19 6.20
CA LEU A 546 -28.14 -32.00 5.99
C LEU A 546 -27.32 -32.55 7.13
N GLU A 547 -26.10 -32.96 6.80
CA GLU A 547 -25.04 -33.22 7.74
C GLU A 547 -23.80 -32.41 7.41
N LYS A 548 -22.99 -32.12 8.43
CA LYS A 548 -21.76 -31.40 8.28
C LYS A 548 -20.54 -32.28 8.55
N LYS A 549 -19.44 -32.02 7.78
CA LYS A 549 -18.11 -32.53 8.06
C LYS A 549 -17.16 -31.33 8.12
N SER A 550 -16.18 -31.35 9.00
CA SER A 550 -15.18 -30.29 9.11
C SER A 550 -13.93 -30.67 8.32
N SER A 551 -13.32 -29.74 7.59
CA SER A 551 -12.01 -29.94 7.02
C SER A 551 -10.93 -29.85 8.10
N SER A 552 -9.90 -30.68 7.97
CA SER A 552 -8.68 -30.69 8.79
C SER A 552 -7.53 -29.90 8.15
N ILE A 553 -7.69 -29.44 6.91
CA ILE A 553 -6.61 -28.90 6.08
C ILE A 553 -6.27 -27.47 6.46
N SER A 554 -5.05 -27.24 6.94
CA SER A 554 -4.48 -25.90 7.18
C SER A 554 -3.51 -25.52 6.07
N ILE A 555 -3.64 -24.33 5.51
CA ILE A 555 -2.76 -23.85 4.41
C ILE A 555 -1.29 -23.88 4.82
N ASN A 556 -0.97 -23.48 6.04
CA ASN A 556 0.41 -23.42 6.54
C ASN A 556 1.11 -24.79 6.62
N GLN A 557 0.33 -25.89 6.62
CA GLN A 557 0.86 -27.26 6.66
C GLN A 557 1.11 -27.85 5.26
N LEU A 558 0.75 -27.10 4.21
CA LEU A 558 0.77 -27.57 2.82
C LEU A 558 1.71 -26.75 1.93
N GLU A 559 2.67 -25.99 2.50
CA GLU A 559 3.57 -25.14 1.69
C GLU A 559 4.30 -25.96 0.61
N ASP A 560 4.80 -27.13 0.95
CA ASP A 560 5.53 -28.04 0.04
C ASP A 560 4.65 -29.10 -0.63
N ASN A 561 3.35 -29.17 -0.32
CA ASN A 561 2.45 -30.17 -0.90
C ASN A 561 1.93 -29.69 -2.26
N SER A 562 2.08 -30.48 -3.30
CA SER A 562 1.57 -30.24 -4.65
C SER A 562 1.03 -31.51 -5.28
N GLY A 563 -0.03 -31.43 -6.06
CA GLY A 563 -0.64 -32.55 -6.74
C GLY A 563 -1.84 -32.15 -7.60
N ASP A 564 -2.59 -33.13 -8.06
CA ASP A 564 -3.65 -32.94 -9.06
C ASP A 564 -5.03 -32.67 -8.44
N TYR A 565 -5.19 -32.82 -7.12
CA TYR A 565 -6.51 -32.64 -6.48
C TYR A 565 -6.72 -31.20 -6.04
N PRO A 566 -7.80 -30.54 -6.50
CA PRO A 566 -8.07 -29.15 -6.16
C PRO A 566 -8.33 -28.92 -4.66
N LEU A 567 -7.68 -27.90 -4.10
CA LEU A 567 -7.95 -27.36 -2.79
C LEU A 567 -8.57 -25.96 -2.94
N TYR A 568 -9.70 -25.74 -2.25
CA TYR A 568 -10.44 -24.48 -2.31
C TYR A 568 -10.44 -23.76 -0.96
N GLY A 569 -10.42 -22.44 -1.02
CA GLY A 569 -10.59 -21.54 0.11
C GLY A 569 -11.80 -20.62 -0.04
N ALA A 570 -11.88 -19.61 0.80
CA ALA A 570 -13.01 -18.65 0.81
C ALA A 570 -13.18 -17.86 -0.50
N SER A 571 -12.11 -17.66 -1.25
CA SER A 571 -12.07 -16.94 -2.53
C SER A 571 -12.03 -17.83 -3.77
N GLY A 572 -12.13 -19.17 -3.60
CA GLY A 572 -12.11 -20.13 -4.69
C GLY A 572 -10.87 -21.05 -4.68
N PHE A 573 -10.39 -21.47 -5.87
CA PHE A 573 -9.26 -22.37 -6.03
C PHE A 573 -7.98 -21.76 -5.46
N LEU A 574 -7.25 -22.54 -4.65
CA LEU A 574 -5.98 -22.14 -4.03
C LEU A 574 -4.78 -22.81 -4.70
N LYS A 575 -4.80 -24.13 -4.77
CA LYS A 575 -3.72 -24.95 -5.35
C LYS A 575 -4.17 -26.39 -5.56
N GLY A 576 -3.41 -27.16 -6.30
CA GLY A 576 -3.50 -28.62 -6.34
C GLY A 576 -2.70 -29.26 -5.19
N ILE A 577 -3.23 -30.32 -4.60
CA ILE A 577 -2.59 -31.12 -3.54
C ILE A 577 -2.60 -32.61 -3.91
N ASP A 578 -1.81 -33.43 -3.24
CA ASP A 578 -1.64 -34.86 -3.57
C ASP A 578 -2.71 -35.79 -2.98
N PHE A 579 -3.65 -35.26 -2.24
CA PHE A 579 -4.78 -35.98 -1.64
C PHE A 579 -6.11 -35.20 -1.71
N TYR A 580 -7.20 -35.85 -1.38
CA TYR A 580 -8.50 -35.18 -1.21
C TYR A 580 -9.23 -35.69 0.04
N GLU A 581 -10.08 -34.87 0.64
CA GLU A 581 -10.91 -35.24 1.79
C GLU A 581 -12.32 -35.74 1.40
N MET A 582 -12.79 -35.43 0.16
CA MET A 582 -14.14 -35.75 -0.29
C MET A 582 -14.11 -36.58 -1.59
N ASP A 583 -14.71 -37.75 -1.54
CA ASP A 583 -14.88 -38.70 -2.65
C ASP A 583 -16.25 -38.59 -3.35
N CYS A 584 -17.10 -37.70 -2.88
CA CYS A 584 -18.42 -37.37 -3.44
C CYS A 584 -18.57 -35.86 -3.62
N ASP A 585 -19.55 -35.44 -4.42
CA ASP A 585 -19.92 -34.03 -4.56
C ASP A 585 -20.43 -33.46 -3.24
N TYR A 586 -20.15 -32.18 -2.98
CA TYR A 586 -20.50 -31.53 -1.72
C TYR A 586 -20.72 -30.03 -1.88
N ILE A 587 -21.38 -29.43 -0.87
CA ILE A 587 -21.43 -27.98 -0.72
C ILE A 587 -20.43 -27.55 0.33
N SER A 588 -19.67 -26.48 0.12
CA SER A 588 -18.91 -25.85 1.18
C SER A 588 -19.56 -24.54 1.65
N ILE A 589 -19.45 -24.28 2.95
CA ILE A 589 -19.81 -22.99 3.55
C ILE A 589 -18.59 -22.45 4.30
N VAL A 590 -18.17 -21.24 3.99
CA VAL A 590 -17.08 -20.56 4.71
C VAL A 590 -17.57 -20.23 6.11
N LYS A 591 -16.92 -20.79 7.13
CA LYS A 591 -17.34 -20.65 8.53
C LYS A 591 -16.58 -19.57 9.29
N ASP A 592 -15.35 -19.23 8.88
CA ASP A 592 -14.44 -18.32 9.59
C ASP A 592 -13.78 -17.32 8.64
N GLY A 593 -13.68 -16.05 9.04
CA GLY A 593 -12.89 -15.01 8.36
C GLY A 593 -13.62 -14.27 7.24
N SER A 594 -12.86 -13.67 6.31
CA SER A 594 -13.44 -12.96 5.16
C SER A 594 -14.19 -13.94 4.25
N GLY A 595 -15.42 -13.58 3.84
CA GLY A 595 -16.29 -14.45 3.05
C GLY A 595 -17.14 -15.43 3.87
N VAL A 596 -17.20 -15.29 5.19
CA VAL A 596 -18.10 -16.08 6.05
C VAL A 596 -19.52 -16.09 5.50
N GLY A 597 -20.11 -17.28 5.39
CA GLY A 597 -21.44 -17.50 4.80
C GLY A 597 -21.43 -17.72 3.29
N ASN A 598 -20.30 -17.56 2.59
CA ASN A 598 -20.20 -17.92 1.17
C ASN A 598 -20.43 -19.42 0.98
N ILE A 599 -21.27 -19.75 0.01
CA ILE A 599 -21.68 -21.11 -0.33
C ILE A 599 -21.11 -21.46 -1.70
N SER A 600 -20.43 -22.61 -1.82
CA SER A 600 -19.90 -23.09 -3.09
C SER A 600 -20.24 -24.59 -3.29
N PHE A 601 -20.49 -24.96 -4.54
CA PHE A 601 -20.65 -26.36 -4.94
C PHE A 601 -19.31 -26.90 -5.43
N HIS A 602 -18.95 -28.11 -5.02
CA HIS A 602 -17.70 -28.75 -5.43
C HIS A 602 -17.96 -30.18 -5.88
N GLU A 603 -17.22 -30.59 -6.89
CA GLU A 603 -17.21 -31.96 -7.37
C GLU A 603 -16.35 -32.85 -6.47
N LYS A 604 -16.56 -34.16 -6.56
CA LYS A 604 -15.74 -35.17 -5.87
C LYS A 604 -14.25 -35.03 -6.16
N ASN A 605 -13.44 -35.66 -5.33
CA ASN A 605 -11.99 -35.64 -5.39
C ASN A 605 -11.38 -34.24 -5.23
N THR A 606 -12.01 -33.44 -4.38
CA THR A 606 -11.55 -32.09 -4.04
C THR A 606 -11.56 -31.89 -2.53
N SER A 607 -11.00 -30.79 -2.07
CA SER A 607 -10.96 -30.44 -0.65
C SER A 607 -11.19 -28.95 -0.41
N VAL A 608 -11.57 -28.58 0.82
CA VAL A 608 -11.59 -27.21 1.28
C VAL A 608 -10.69 -27.02 2.49
N VAL A 609 -10.21 -25.80 2.72
CA VAL A 609 -9.40 -25.48 3.91
C VAL A 609 -10.25 -25.45 5.17
N ASN A 610 -9.62 -25.55 6.34
CA ASN A 610 -10.25 -25.63 7.64
C ASN A 610 -11.09 -24.39 8.04
N THR A 611 -11.01 -23.27 7.32
CA THR A 611 -11.92 -22.13 7.46
C THR A 611 -13.29 -22.34 6.82
N SER A 612 -13.49 -23.48 6.15
CA SER A 612 -14.74 -23.92 5.54
C SER A 612 -15.21 -25.23 6.15
N GLN A 613 -16.46 -25.57 5.91
CA GLN A 613 -17.07 -26.84 6.31
C GLN A 613 -17.75 -27.48 5.11
N TYR A 614 -17.74 -28.81 5.06
CA TYR A 614 -18.49 -29.61 4.11
C TYR A 614 -19.94 -29.77 4.58
N ILE A 615 -20.87 -29.59 3.65
CA ILE A 615 -22.29 -29.84 3.85
C ILE A 615 -22.72 -30.92 2.86
N LEU A 616 -23.31 -32.00 3.39
CA LEU A 616 -23.71 -33.15 2.63
C LEU A 616 -25.21 -33.37 2.79
N PRO A 617 -25.93 -33.83 1.74
CA PRO A 617 -27.32 -34.15 1.85
C PRO A 617 -27.52 -35.51 2.57
N LYS A 618 -28.59 -35.64 3.34
CA LYS A 618 -29.06 -36.92 3.86
C LYS A 618 -29.87 -37.70 2.80
N GLU A 619 -30.33 -38.88 3.16
CA GLU A 619 -31.15 -39.71 2.26
C GLU A 619 -32.39 -38.93 1.75
N ASN A 620 -32.73 -39.14 0.49
CA ASN A 620 -33.87 -38.53 -0.21
C ASN A 620 -33.79 -37.00 -0.36
N VAL A 621 -32.56 -36.43 -0.34
CA VAL A 621 -32.30 -35.02 -0.57
C VAL A 621 -31.32 -34.85 -1.73
N ASP A 622 -31.68 -34.02 -2.69
CA ASP A 622 -30.78 -33.71 -3.84
C ASP A 622 -29.79 -32.59 -3.51
N LEU A 623 -28.51 -32.82 -3.74
CA LEU A 623 -27.44 -31.86 -3.39
C LEU A 623 -27.53 -30.56 -4.19
N SER A 624 -27.83 -30.65 -5.50
CA SER A 624 -27.95 -29.47 -6.35
C SER A 624 -29.12 -28.60 -5.96
N PHE A 625 -30.27 -29.23 -5.65
CA PHE A 625 -31.44 -28.51 -5.12
C PHE A 625 -31.10 -27.78 -3.82
N ILE A 626 -30.44 -28.45 -2.87
CA ILE A 626 -30.03 -27.83 -1.61
C ILE A 626 -29.06 -26.67 -1.83
N TYR A 627 -28.13 -26.80 -2.77
CA TYR A 627 -27.20 -25.70 -3.09
C TYR A 627 -27.94 -24.42 -3.47
N TYR A 628 -28.96 -24.51 -4.28
CA TYR A 628 -29.77 -23.36 -4.68
C TYR A 628 -30.75 -22.91 -3.59
N LEU A 629 -31.33 -23.83 -2.83
CA LEU A 629 -32.13 -23.50 -1.68
C LEU A 629 -31.34 -22.69 -0.63
N LEU A 630 -30.11 -23.08 -0.33
CA LEU A 630 -29.25 -22.36 0.61
C LEU A 630 -28.94 -20.93 0.16
N GLN A 631 -28.89 -20.66 -1.16
CA GLN A 631 -28.71 -19.31 -1.70
C GLN A 631 -29.91 -18.39 -1.47
N THR A 632 -31.11 -18.94 -1.22
CA THR A 632 -32.31 -18.15 -0.90
C THR A 632 -32.38 -17.79 0.60
N ILE A 633 -31.54 -18.41 1.44
CA ILE A 633 -31.55 -18.20 2.89
C ILE A 633 -30.57 -17.08 3.26
N ASN A 634 -31.04 -16.12 4.06
CA ASN A 634 -30.16 -15.10 4.63
C ASN A 634 -29.32 -15.68 5.78
N LEU A 635 -28.10 -16.14 5.44
CA LEU A 635 -27.15 -16.65 6.43
C LEU A 635 -26.49 -15.55 7.25
N ASP A 636 -26.57 -14.28 6.84
CA ASP A 636 -25.94 -13.16 7.52
C ASP A 636 -26.46 -12.96 8.94
N LYS A 637 -27.72 -13.30 9.18
CA LYS A 637 -28.34 -13.24 10.52
C LYS A 637 -27.71 -14.18 11.56
N TYR A 638 -26.95 -15.17 11.11
CA TYR A 638 -26.25 -16.13 11.97
C TYR A 638 -24.75 -15.84 12.13
N LYS A 639 -24.26 -14.78 11.49
CA LYS A 639 -22.86 -14.34 11.64
C LYS A 639 -22.65 -13.74 13.03
N THR A 640 -21.59 -14.17 13.68
CA THR A 640 -21.17 -13.68 15.00
C THR A 640 -19.70 -13.27 14.94
N GLY A 641 -19.26 -12.34 15.82
CA GLY A 641 -17.91 -11.84 15.88
C GLY A 641 -17.71 -10.56 15.04
N SER A 642 -17.27 -9.47 15.68
CA SER A 642 -17.07 -8.16 15.04
C SER A 642 -15.72 -8.02 14.32
N THR A 643 -14.68 -8.70 14.79
CA THR A 643 -13.32 -8.61 14.24
C THR A 643 -13.00 -9.75 13.28
N ILE A 644 -13.38 -10.97 13.63
CA ILE A 644 -13.33 -12.14 12.76
C ILE A 644 -14.73 -12.73 12.77
N PRO A 645 -15.51 -12.57 11.69
CA PRO A 645 -16.86 -13.14 11.64
C PRO A 645 -16.80 -14.66 11.56
N HIS A 646 -17.77 -15.31 12.24
CA HIS A 646 -17.94 -16.75 12.26
C HIS A 646 -19.40 -17.13 12.01
N ILE A 647 -19.64 -18.31 11.43
CA ILE A 647 -20.95 -18.93 11.30
C ILE A 647 -20.87 -20.41 11.67
N TYR A 648 -21.75 -20.88 12.52
CA TYR A 648 -21.77 -22.28 12.95
C TYR A 648 -23.00 -23.00 12.43
N PHE A 649 -22.81 -24.24 11.96
CA PHE A 649 -23.91 -25.09 11.47
C PHE A 649 -25.06 -25.24 12.50
N LYS A 650 -24.74 -25.34 13.79
CA LYS A 650 -25.74 -25.43 14.87
C LYS A 650 -26.72 -24.24 14.87
N ASP A 651 -26.26 -23.05 14.46
CA ASP A 651 -27.05 -21.83 14.54
C ASP A 651 -27.99 -21.67 13.34
N TYR A 652 -27.53 -21.94 12.11
CA TYR A 652 -28.39 -21.86 10.92
C TYR A 652 -29.13 -23.19 10.60
N SER A 653 -28.72 -24.31 11.15
CA SER A 653 -29.36 -25.61 10.89
C SER A 653 -30.77 -25.75 11.47
N ILE A 654 -31.19 -24.80 12.29
CA ILE A 654 -32.57 -24.72 12.84
C ILE A 654 -33.53 -24.05 11.86
N GLU A 655 -33.02 -23.39 10.78
CA GLU A 655 -33.89 -22.79 9.76
C GLU A 655 -34.88 -23.82 9.20
N LYS A 656 -36.12 -23.37 9.02
CA LYS A 656 -37.19 -24.14 8.39
C LYS A 656 -37.21 -23.84 6.90
N VAL A 657 -37.19 -24.88 6.12
CA VAL A 657 -37.24 -24.80 4.66
C VAL A 657 -38.31 -25.74 4.13
N ASN A 658 -38.88 -25.41 3.00
CA ASN A 658 -39.85 -26.26 2.35
C ASN A 658 -39.19 -26.99 1.19
N ILE A 659 -39.37 -28.28 1.07
CA ILE A 659 -38.79 -29.08 -0.01
C ILE A 659 -39.85 -29.98 -0.65
N PRO A 660 -39.81 -30.20 -1.97
CA PRO A 660 -40.66 -31.12 -2.68
C PRO A 660 -40.18 -32.58 -2.55
N GLU A 661 -40.86 -33.47 -3.24
CA GLU A 661 -40.34 -34.83 -3.43
C GLU A 661 -39.02 -34.86 -4.24
N LEU A 662 -38.26 -35.95 -4.09
CA LEU A 662 -36.92 -36.07 -4.64
C LEU A 662 -36.85 -35.86 -6.17
N ASN A 663 -37.85 -36.34 -6.93
CA ASN A 663 -37.86 -36.19 -8.38
C ASN A 663 -37.98 -34.71 -8.83
N GLU A 664 -38.79 -33.94 -8.10
CA GLU A 664 -38.92 -32.50 -8.34
C GLU A 664 -37.67 -31.76 -7.90
N GLN A 665 -37.05 -32.11 -6.75
CA GLN A 665 -35.76 -31.56 -6.31
C GLN A 665 -34.69 -31.70 -7.42
N LYS A 666 -34.53 -32.93 -7.95
CA LYS A 666 -33.57 -33.22 -9.04
C LYS A 666 -33.83 -32.38 -10.26
N LYS A 667 -35.10 -32.18 -10.64
CA LYS A 667 -35.44 -31.39 -11.85
C LYS A 667 -35.14 -29.91 -11.66
N ILE A 668 -35.46 -29.36 -10.48
CA ILE A 668 -35.12 -27.98 -10.12
C ILE A 668 -33.58 -27.79 -10.05
N GLY A 669 -32.90 -28.68 -9.36
CA GLY A 669 -31.44 -28.65 -9.23
C GLY A 669 -30.74 -28.68 -10.58
N LEU A 670 -31.18 -29.51 -11.50
CA LEU A 670 -30.62 -29.64 -12.85
C LEU A 670 -30.87 -28.39 -13.71
N LEU A 671 -32.05 -27.77 -13.64
CA LEU A 671 -32.34 -26.51 -14.31
C LEU A 671 -31.32 -25.44 -13.93
N PHE A 672 -31.16 -25.22 -12.64
CA PHE A 672 -30.22 -24.18 -12.15
C PHE A 672 -28.75 -24.50 -12.47
N ARG A 673 -28.35 -25.77 -12.40
CA ARG A 673 -27.00 -26.21 -12.83
C ARG A 673 -26.76 -25.87 -14.30
N ASN A 674 -27.72 -26.10 -15.17
CA ASN A 674 -27.59 -25.75 -16.60
C ASN A 674 -27.49 -24.22 -16.80
N ILE A 675 -28.19 -23.43 -15.99
CA ILE A 675 -28.06 -21.96 -16.03
C ILE A 675 -26.65 -21.53 -15.59
N ASP A 676 -26.09 -22.13 -14.55
CA ASP A 676 -24.73 -21.83 -14.10
C ASP A 676 -23.67 -22.24 -15.13
N ILE A 677 -23.79 -23.39 -15.74
CA ILE A 677 -22.94 -23.82 -16.86
C ILE A 677 -23.01 -22.81 -18.03
N LYS A 678 -24.20 -22.31 -18.34
CA LYS A 678 -24.37 -21.26 -19.37
C LYS A 678 -23.65 -19.97 -18.98
N LEU A 679 -23.80 -19.53 -17.74
CA LEU A 679 -23.12 -18.33 -17.22
C LEU A 679 -21.60 -18.48 -17.32
N GLU A 680 -21.05 -19.57 -16.81
CA GLU A 680 -19.63 -19.87 -16.89
C GLU A 680 -19.11 -19.92 -18.32
N THR A 681 -19.88 -20.55 -19.24
CA THR A 681 -19.53 -20.60 -20.66
C THR A 681 -19.53 -19.21 -21.30
N LEU A 682 -20.48 -18.35 -20.94
CA LEU A 682 -20.54 -16.96 -21.40
C LEU A 682 -19.36 -16.14 -20.86
N GLU A 683 -18.98 -16.31 -19.60
CA GLU A 683 -17.84 -15.65 -18.98
C GLU A 683 -16.52 -16.08 -19.62
N ARG A 684 -16.33 -17.38 -19.88
CA ARG A 684 -15.17 -17.88 -20.64
C ARG A 684 -15.13 -17.28 -22.04
N LYS A 685 -16.28 -17.21 -22.73
CA LYS A 685 -16.39 -16.61 -24.06
C LYS A 685 -16.06 -15.12 -24.04
N TYR A 686 -16.48 -14.39 -23.01
CA TYR A 686 -16.16 -12.97 -22.82
C TYR A 686 -14.64 -12.77 -22.65
N ALA A 687 -14.04 -13.48 -21.73
CA ALA A 687 -12.60 -13.44 -21.47
C ALA A 687 -11.79 -13.77 -22.74
N PHE A 688 -12.27 -14.77 -23.50
CA PHE A 688 -11.67 -15.16 -24.75
C PHE A 688 -11.69 -14.04 -25.81
N TYR A 689 -12.85 -13.37 -26.03
CA TYR A 689 -12.92 -12.25 -26.97
C TYR A 689 -12.11 -11.03 -26.52
N GLN A 690 -11.93 -10.84 -25.22
CA GLN A 690 -11.01 -9.82 -24.71
C GLN A 690 -9.57 -10.14 -25.12
N ASN A 691 -9.11 -11.37 -24.88
CA ASN A 691 -7.77 -11.84 -25.27
C ASN A 691 -7.58 -11.79 -26.80
N PHE A 692 -8.60 -12.20 -27.56
CA PHE A 692 -8.61 -12.12 -29.02
C PHE A 692 -8.40 -10.68 -29.50
N LYS A 693 -9.17 -9.72 -28.95
CA LYS A 693 -9.02 -8.30 -29.31
C LYS A 693 -7.60 -7.81 -29.02
N LYS A 694 -7.08 -8.12 -27.81
CA LYS A 694 -5.77 -7.73 -27.35
C LYS A 694 -4.67 -8.27 -28.27
N TYR A 695 -4.73 -9.55 -28.61
CA TYR A 695 -3.82 -10.18 -29.54
C TYR A 695 -3.83 -9.50 -30.93
N PHE A 696 -5.00 -9.30 -31.52
CA PHE A 696 -5.08 -8.65 -32.84
C PHE A 696 -4.58 -7.22 -32.82
N MET A 697 -4.89 -6.47 -31.77
CA MET A 697 -4.33 -5.12 -31.61
C MET A 697 -2.80 -5.17 -31.63
N GLN A 698 -2.20 -6.06 -30.84
CA GLN A 698 -0.75 -6.20 -30.78
C GLN A 698 -0.16 -6.61 -32.13
N GLN A 699 -0.71 -7.64 -32.78
CA GLN A 699 -0.16 -8.17 -34.04
C GLN A 699 -0.32 -7.20 -35.21
N ILE A 700 -1.46 -6.54 -35.34
CA ILE A 700 -1.76 -5.62 -36.46
C ILE A 700 -0.95 -4.33 -36.31
N PHE A 701 -0.95 -3.70 -35.12
CA PHE A 701 -0.26 -2.42 -34.94
C PHE A 701 1.27 -2.55 -34.90
N THR A 702 1.81 -3.74 -34.62
CA THR A 702 3.23 -4.08 -34.82
C THR A 702 3.54 -4.60 -36.23
N GLN A 703 2.54 -4.65 -37.10
CA GLN A 703 2.65 -5.15 -38.50
C GLN A 703 3.12 -6.61 -38.64
N LYS A 704 3.04 -7.41 -37.56
CA LYS A 704 3.31 -8.84 -37.57
C LYS A 704 2.18 -9.61 -38.28
N LEU A 705 0.95 -9.08 -38.22
CA LEU A 705 -0.20 -9.55 -38.97
C LEU A 705 -0.78 -8.39 -39.80
N ARG A 706 -1.05 -8.65 -41.07
CA ARG A 706 -1.55 -7.61 -41.96
C ARG A 706 -2.59 -8.18 -42.95
N PHE A 707 -3.58 -7.37 -43.28
CA PHE A 707 -4.47 -7.67 -44.40
C PHE A 707 -3.70 -7.57 -45.72
N ASP A 708 -4.24 -8.16 -46.80
CA ASP A 708 -3.60 -8.18 -48.13
C ASP A 708 -3.64 -6.78 -48.77
N PHE A 709 -2.82 -5.88 -48.25
CA PHE A 709 -2.51 -4.56 -48.76
C PHE A 709 -1.00 -4.45 -48.99
N LYS A 710 -0.62 -3.80 -50.09
CA LYS A 710 0.80 -3.72 -50.53
C LYS A 710 1.47 -2.40 -50.11
N ASP A 711 0.67 -1.39 -49.76
CA ASP A 711 1.20 -0.06 -49.43
C ASP A 711 1.98 -0.09 -48.11
N GLU A 712 3.15 0.55 -48.07
CA GLU A 712 3.89 0.69 -46.83
C GLU A 712 3.19 1.60 -45.83
N TRP A 713 3.24 1.27 -44.55
CA TRP A 713 2.75 2.14 -43.47
C TRP A 713 3.68 3.33 -43.31
N LYS A 714 3.12 4.53 -43.23
CA LYS A 714 3.85 5.78 -43.08
C LYS A 714 3.84 6.22 -41.61
N GLN A 715 4.97 6.74 -41.18
CA GLN A 715 5.11 7.24 -39.80
C GLN A 715 4.58 8.68 -39.73
N TYR A 716 3.77 8.97 -38.70
CA TYR A 716 3.20 10.29 -38.41
C TYR A 716 3.32 10.60 -36.93
N LYS A 717 3.44 11.88 -36.56
CA LYS A 717 3.20 12.35 -35.20
C LYS A 717 1.69 12.52 -34.97
N LEU A 718 1.23 12.31 -33.74
CA LEU A 718 -0.22 12.43 -33.43
C LEU A 718 -0.78 13.80 -33.81
N LYS A 719 0.00 14.89 -33.69
CA LYS A 719 -0.41 16.23 -34.15
C LYS A 719 -0.68 16.34 -35.66
N GLU A 720 -0.16 15.42 -36.44
CA GLU A 720 -0.37 15.36 -37.88
C GLU A 720 -1.66 14.62 -38.23
N LEU A 721 -2.11 13.73 -37.33
CA LEU A 721 -3.30 12.88 -37.49
C LEU A 721 -4.56 13.45 -36.84
N LEU A 722 -4.41 14.16 -35.72
CA LEU A 722 -5.49 14.59 -34.85
C LEU A 722 -5.55 16.11 -34.72
N THR A 723 -6.77 16.60 -34.52
CA THR A 723 -7.08 17.96 -34.05
C THR A 723 -7.75 17.84 -32.69
N VAL A 724 -7.39 18.70 -31.72
CA VAL A 724 -7.98 18.72 -30.38
C VAL A 724 -8.95 19.88 -30.23
N LYS A 725 -10.07 19.60 -29.52
CA LYS A 725 -11.02 20.61 -29.07
C LYS A 725 -11.33 20.37 -27.60
N SER A 726 -11.41 21.40 -26.80
CA SER A 726 -11.80 21.30 -25.37
C SER A 726 -13.30 21.49 -25.24
N SER A 727 -13.92 20.74 -24.33
CA SER A 727 -15.29 21.02 -23.91
C SER A 727 -15.32 22.15 -22.87
N SER A 728 -16.40 22.93 -22.91
CA SER A 728 -16.71 23.98 -21.94
C SER A 728 -17.75 23.53 -20.89
N ILE A 729 -18.30 22.32 -21.02
CA ILE A 729 -19.42 21.85 -20.20
C ILE A 729 -18.94 21.45 -18.81
N SER A 730 -19.42 22.14 -17.78
CA SER A 730 -19.25 21.80 -16.38
C SER A 730 -20.47 21.04 -15.85
N ILE A 731 -20.30 19.94 -15.15
CA ILE A 731 -21.41 19.13 -14.59
C ILE A 731 -22.33 19.98 -13.71
N ASN A 732 -21.77 20.83 -12.85
CA ASN A 732 -22.52 21.66 -11.92
C ASN A 732 -23.45 22.66 -12.62
N GLN A 733 -23.10 23.07 -13.85
CA GLN A 733 -23.94 23.99 -14.65
C GLN A 733 -25.06 23.26 -15.40
N MET A 734 -25.02 21.92 -15.42
CA MET A 734 -25.95 21.06 -16.14
C MET A 734 -26.97 20.36 -15.23
N GLU A 735 -27.01 20.66 -13.92
CA GLU A 735 -27.88 19.93 -12.98
C GLU A 735 -29.35 19.95 -13.40
N GLU A 736 -29.87 21.08 -13.84
CA GLU A 736 -31.27 21.26 -14.27
C GLU A 736 -31.48 21.06 -15.79
N ASN A 737 -30.38 20.92 -16.56
CA ASN A 737 -30.50 20.75 -18.04
C ASN A 737 -30.91 19.32 -18.37
N THR A 738 -31.98 19.19 -19.14
CA THR A 738 -32.50 17.91 -19.62
C THR A 738 -32.80 17.99 -21.14
N GLY A 739 -32.54 16.92 -21.86
CA GLY A 739 -32.74 16.88 -23.30
C GLY A 739 -32.53 15.50 -23.89
N LYS A 740 -32.17 15.46 -25.18
CA LYS A 740 -32.02 14.21 -25.95
C LYS A 740 -30.56 13.86 -26.29
N TYR A 741 -29.60 14.75 -26.06
CA TYR A 741 -28.22 14.55 -26.46
C TYR A 741 -27.39 13.99 -25.29
N PRO A 742 -26.69 12.87 -25.47
CA PRO A 742 -25.87 12.29 -24.40
C PRO A 742 -24.72 13.19 -24.00
N LEU A 743 -24.49 13.29 -22.68
CA LEU A 743 -23.30 13.90 -22.05
C LEU A 743 -22.47 12.81 -21.38
N TYR A 744 -21.19 12.73 -21.73
CA TYR A 744 -20.27 11.72 -21.22
C TYR A 744 -19.19 12.35 -20.31
N GLY A 745 -18.77 11.61 -19.31
CA GLY A 745 -17.66 11.93 -18.43
C GLY A 745 -16.61 10.85 -18.37
N ALA A 746 -15.71 10.92 -17.40
CA ALA A 746 -14.61 9.97 -17.23
C ALA A 746 -15.07 8.51 -17.04
N SER A 747 -16.22 8.29 -16.43
CA SER A 747 -16.83 6.98 -16.18
C SER A 747 -17.90 6.56 -17.19
N GLY A 748 -18.08 7.32 -18.29
CA GLY A 748 -19.07 7.05 -19.33
C GLY A 748 -20.26 8.00 -19.31
N PHE A 749 -21.47 7.51 -19.66
CA PHE A 749 -22.70 8.30 -19.72
C PHE A 749 -23.07 8.91 -18.38
N ILE A 750 -23.38 10.22 -18.37
CA ILE A 750 -23.80 10.96 -17.18
C ILE A 750 -25.30 11.21 -17.24
N LYS A 751 -25.77 11.88 -18.29
CA LYS A 751 -27.17 12.27 -18.52
C LYS A 751 -27.38 12.75 -19.93
N ASN A 752 -28.62 13.03 -20.29
CA ASN A 752 -28.95 13.73 -21.52
C ASN A 752 -29.13 15.24 -21.27
N ILE A 753 -28.68 16.05 -22.24
CA ILE A 753 -28.79 17.52 -22.24
C ILE A 753 -29.50 18.02 -23.53
N ASP A 754 -29.90 19.27 -23.57
CA ASP A 754 -30.72 19.84 -24.67
C ASP A 754 -29.89 20.27 -25.89
N PHE A 755 -28.57 20.26 -25.82
CA PHE A 755 -27.66 20.60 -26.92
C PHE A 755 -26.52 19.59 -27.04
N CYS A 756 -25.80 19.63 -28.18
CA CYS A 756 -24.56 18.88 -28.34
C CYS A 756 -23.44 19.78 -28.86
N GLU A 757 -22.21 19.52 -28.38
CA GLU A 757 -20.99 20.21 -28.86
C GLU A 757 -20.42 19.58 -30.15
N MET A 758 -20.75 18.31 -30.44
CA MET A 758 -20.19 17.55 -31.55
C MET A 758 -21.26 16.94 -32.43
N GLU A 759 -21.27 17.34 -33.71
CA GLU A 759 -22.18 16.82 -34.77
C GLU A 759 -21.54 15.67 -35.58
N THR A 760 -20.27 15.33 -35.28
CA THR A 760 -19.52 14.24 -35.90
C THR A 760 -19.03 13.28 -34.84
N ASP A 761 -18.73 12.05 -35.23
CA ASP A 761 -18.08 11.08 -34.34
C ASP A 761 -16.72 11.60 -33.88
N TYR A 762 -16.34 11.26 -32.66
CA TYR A 762 -15.09 11.71 -32.05
C TYR A 762 -14.51 10.71 -31.05
N ILE A 763 -13.22 10.81 -30.82
CA ILE A 763 -12.56 10.15 -29.68
C ILE A 763 -12.49 11.15 -28.52
N SER A 764 -12.79 10.73 -27.32
CA SER A 764 -12.53 11.52 -26.12
C SER A 764 -11.38 10.96 -25.32
N ILE A 765 -10.61 11.84 -24.68
CA ILE A 765 -9.59 11.50 -23.71
C ILE A 765 -9.87 12.24 -22.41
N VAL A 766 -9.86 11.52 -21.31
CA VAL A 766 -9.96 12.15 -19.98
C VAL A 766 -8.66 12.88 -19.69
N LYS A 767 -8.75 14.20 -19.54
CA LYS A 767 -7.55 15.03 -19.34
C LYS A 767 -7.25 15.37 -17.87
N ASP A 768 -8.27 15.35 -17.00
CA ASP A 768 -8.15 15.76 -15.59
C ASP A 768 -8.88 14.76 -14.66
N GLY A 769 -8.25 14.43 -13.52
CA GLY A 769 -8.85 13.65 -12.44
C GLY A 769 -8.69 12.14 -12.57
N SER A 770 -9.55 11.38 -11.85
CA SER A 770 -9.53 9.92 -11.90
C SER A 770 -9.89 9.42 -13.30
N GLY A 771 -9.10 8.48 -13.81
CA GLY A 771 -9.25 7.97 -15.18
C GLY A 771 -8.53 8.81 -16.24
N VAL A 772 -7.64 9.74 -15.86
CA VAL A 772 -6.81 10.51 -16.80
C VAL A 772 -6.09 9.58 -17.78
N GLY A 773 -6.13 9.93 -19.07
CA GLY A 773 -5.59 9.11 -20.15
C GLY A 773 -6.57 8.08 -20.73
N ASN A 774 -7.71 7.82 -20.08
CA ASN A 774 -8.73 6.93 -20.63
C ASN A 774 -9.31 7.48 -21.92
N LEU A 775 -9.39 6.62 -22.92
CA LEU A 775 -9.91 6.92 -24.24
C LEU A 775 -11.31 6.31 -24.42
N SER A 776 -12.21 7.05 -25.04
CA SER A 776 -13.52 6.53 -25.46
C SER A 776 -13.85 6.97 -26.88
N TYR A 777 -14.48 6.08 -27.64
CA TYR A 777 -15.13 6.44 -28.91
C TYR A 777 -16.57 6.87 -28.60
N ASN A 778 -17.00 7.99 -29.17
CA ASN A 778 -18.34 8.54 -28.99
C ASN A 778 -18.96 8.88 -30.35
N GLU A 779 -20.24 8.58 -30.47
CA GLU A 779 -21.00 8.89 -31.67
C GLU A 779 -21.37 10.38 -31.71
N LYS A 780 -21.61 10.86 -32.94
CA LYS A 780 -22.13 12.22 -33.21
C LYS A 780 -23.36 12.56 -32.37
N ASN A 781 -23.67 13.85 -32.31
CA ASN A 781 -24.78 14.39 -31.54
C ASN A 781 -24.66 14.09 -30.03
N SER A 782 -23.48 14.19 -29.53
CA SER A 782 -23.18 14.01 -28.09
C SER A 782 -22.14 15.02 -27.60
N SER A 783 -21.90 15.05 -26.30
CA SER A 783 -20.97 15.97 -25.67
C SER A 783 -20.15 15.27 -24.57
N ILE A 784 -19.04 15.88 -24.21
CA ILE A 784 -18.25 15.47 -23.03
C ILE A 784 -18.12 16.65 -22.06
N VAL A 785 -17.85 16.33 -20.79
CA VAL A 785 -17.56 17.33 -19.77
C VAL A 785 -16.16 17.93 -19.90
N ASN A 786 -15.94 19.08 -19.31
CA ASN A 786 -14.70 19.86 -19.40
C ASN A 786 -13.45 19.16 -18.81
N THR A 787 -13.59 18.08 -18.06
CA THR A 787 -12.48 17.21 -17.62
C THR A 787 -11.96 16.27 -18.72
N SER A 788 -12.56 16.33 -19.91
CA SER A 788 -12.15 15.56 -21.09
C SER A 788 -11.88 16.47 -22.29
N GLN A 789 -11.24 15.94 -23.30
CA GLN A 789 -10.98 16.62 -24.58
C GLN A 789 -11.47 15.78 -25.77
N TYR A 790 -11.91 16.44 -26.83
CA TYR A 790 -12.21 15.86 -28.10
C TYR A 790 -10.95 15.69 -28.93
N LEU A 791 -10.73 14.50 -29.48
CA LEU A 791 -9.73 14.20 -30.49
C LEU A 791 -10.42 13.88 -31.79
N LEU A 792 -10.19 14.69 -32.81
CA LEU A 792 -10.85 14.60 -34.10
C LEU A 792 -9.84 14.19 -35.18
N PRO A 793 -10.13 13.18 -36.01
CA PRO A 793 -9.23 12.82 -37.08
C PRO A 793 -9.16 13.96 -38.12
N LYS A 794 -7.97 14.19 -38.65
CA LYS A 794 -7.80 15.03 -39.82
C LYS A 794 -8.27 14.28 -41.07
N LYS A 795 -8.42 15.02 -42.19
CA LYS A 795 -8.81 14.46 -43.47
C LYS A 795 -7.89 13.30 -43.88
N ASP A 796 -8.46 12.22 -44.42
CA ASP A 796 -7.77 11.02 -44.87
C ASP A 796 -7.34 10.02 -43.77
N PHE A 797 -7.85 10.18 -42.52
CA PHE A 797 -7.61 9.23 -41.44
C PHE A 797 -8.94 8.72 -40.88
N ASP A 798 -8.99 7.39 -40.65
CA ASP A 798 -10.19 6.72 -40.11
C ASP A 798 -10.22 6.83 -38.59
N ILE A 799 -11.35 7.25 -38.04
CA ILE A 799 -11.52 7.49 -36.62
C ILE A 799 -11.42 6.22 -35.78
N HIS A 800 -11.98 5.10 -36.27
CA HIS A 800 -11.94 3.84 -35.54
C HIS A 800 -10.53 3.29 -35.49
N PHE A 801 -9.79 3.33 -36.61
CA PHE A 801 -8.39 2.97 -36.66
C PHE A 801 -7.57 3.78 -35.63
N LEU A 802 -7.73 5.11 -35.64
CA LEU A 802 -7.01 5.98 -34.73
C LEU A 802 -7.39 5.72 -33.27
N TYR A 803 -8.66 5.42 -32.97
CA TYR A 803 -9.11 5.05 -31.63
C TYR A 803 -8.36 3.83 -31.10
N TYR A 804 -8.27 2.77 -31.89
CA TYR A 804 -7.54 1.57 -31.47
C TYR A 804 -6.03 1.75 -31.50
N GLN A 805 -5.48 2.52 -32.43
CA GLN A 805 -4.06 2.88 -32.44
C GLN A 805 -3.66 3.64 -31.17
N LEU A 806 -4.47 4.59 -30.72
CA LEU A 806 -4.22 5.33 -29.47
C LEU A 806 -4.23 4.43 -28.23
N GLN A 807 -5.04 3.38 -28.20
CA GLN A 807 -5.07 2.40 -27.11
C GLN A 807 -3.78 1.58 -27.00
N THR A 808 -2.99 1.47 -28.06
CA THR A 808 -1.69 0.80 -28.01
C THR A 808 -0.59 1.67 -27.43
N LEU A 809 -0.84 2.96 -27.21
CA LEU A 809 0.16 3.90 -26.70
C LEU A 809 0.11 4.00 -25.18
N ASN A 810 1.27 4.01 -24.55
CA ASN A 810 1.37 4.35 -23.12
C ASN A 810 1.26 5.87 -22.93
N LEU A 811 0.01 6.39 -22.92
CA LEU A 811 -0.22 7.82 -22.69
C LEU A 811 -0.04 8.23 -21.23
N LEU A 812 -0.03 7.27 -20.29
CA LEU A 812 0.14 7.54 -18.85
C LEU A 812 1.51 8.16 -18.53
N LYS A 813 2.53 7.93 -19.36
CA LYS A 813 3.85 8.57 -19.21
C LYS A 813 3.80 10.10 -19.31
N TYR A 814 2.75 10.67 -19.90
CA TYR A 814 2.54 12.11 -20.04
C TYR A 814 1.63 12.70 -18.96
N VAL A 815 1.17 11.87 -18.02
CA VAL A 815 0.32 12.34 -16.91
C VAL A 815 1.17 13.11 -15.90
N ASN A 816 0.71 14.30 -15.54
CA ASN A 816 1.31 15.18 -14.54
C ASN A 816 0.30 15.45 -13.41
N GLY A 817 0.78 15.78 -12.21
CA GLY A 817 -0.06 16.11 -11.06
C GLY A 817 -0.31 14.95 -10.10
N SER A 818 0.13 15.09 -8.84
CA SER A 818 -0.01 14.06 -7.81
C SER A 818 -1.36 14.06 -7.09
N SER A 819 -2.01 15.22 -6.96
CA SER A 819 -3.31 15.34 -6.26
C SER A 819 -4.48 15.27 -7.24
N ILE A 820 -4.35 15.89 -8.39
CA ILE A 820 -5.29 15.80 -9.51
C ILE A 820 -4.44 15.50 -10.75
N PRO A 821 -4.39 14.25 -11.20
CA PRO A 821 -3.63 13.90 -12.39
C PRO A 821 -4.23 14.55 -13.63
N HIS A 822 -3.39 15.03 -14.54
CA HIS A 822 -3.82 15.64 -15.80
C HIS A 822 -2.86 15.33 -16.92
N ILE A 823 -3.40 15.30 -18.17
CA ILE A 823 -2.66 15.07 -19.40
C ILE A 823 -3.03 16.14 -20.44
N TYR A 824 -2.05 16.66 -21.14
CA TYR A 824 -2.25 17.68 -22.18
C TYR A 824 -1.86 17.16 -23.55
N PHE A 825 -2.65 17.45 -24.58
CA PHE A 825 -2.34 17.06 -25.96
C PHE A 825 -0.96 17.56 -26.44
N LYS A 826 -0.54 18.74 -26.01
CA LYS A 826 0.80 19.29 -26.33
C LYS A 826 1.95 18.38 -25.92
N ASP A 827 1.77 17.58 -24.85
CA ASP A 827 2.81 16.73 -24.29
C ASP A 827 2.90 15.38 -25.04
N TYR A 828 1.77 14.78 -25.41
CA TYR A 828 1.76 13.49 -26.14
C TYR A 828 1.57 13.62 -27.66
N CYS A 829 1.32 14.80 -28.20
CA CYS A 829 1.15 15.02 -29.64
C CYS A 829 2.39 14.73 -30.50
N ILE A 830 3.56 14.60 -29.86
CA ILE A 830 4.83 14.25 -30.49
C ILE A 830 5.01 12.74 -30.71
N GLU A 831 4.18 11.91 -30.06
CA GLU A 831 4.21 10.45 -30.23
C GLU A 831 4.09 10.09 -31.72
N LYS A 832 4.90 9.12 -32.13
CA LYS A 832 4.98 8.64 -33.49
C LYS A 832 4.21 7.32 -33.62
N VAL A 833 3.35 7.24 -34.58
CA VAL A 833 2.62 6.03 -34.93
C VAL A 833 2.73 5.76 -36.42
N THR A 834 2.65 4.50 -36.81
CA THR A 834 2.63 4.09 -38.22
C THR A 834 1.19 3.89 -38.64
N VAL A 835 0.85 4.39 -39.83
CA VAL A 835 -0.52 4.42 -40.36
C VAL A 835 -0.56 3.92 -41.80
N PRO A 836 -1.46 2.96 -42.15
CA PRO A 836 -1.62 2.44 -43.51
C PRO A 836 -2.43 3.36 -44.40
N SER A 837 -2.69 2.93 -45.62
CA SER A 837 -3.65 3.57 -46.54
C SER A 837 -5.07 3.58 -45.94
N LEU A 838 -5.87 4.58 -46.27
CA LEU A 838 -7.21 4.74 -45.71
C LEU A 838 -8.13 3.48 -45.86
N PRO A 839 -8.13 2.75 -47.00
CA PRO A 839 -8.90 1.50 -47.09
C PRO A 839 -8.47 0.42 -46.08
N GLU A 840 -7.17 0.33 -45.78
CA GLU A 840 -6.65 -0.61 -44.78
C GLU A 840 -6.99 -0.14 -43.35
N GLN A 841 -6.91 1.18 -43.07
CA GLN A 841 -7.40 1.75 -41.80
C GLN A 841 -8.83 1.37 -41.53
N GLN A 842 -9.72 1.57 -42.50
CA GLN A 842 -11.16 1.26 -42.41
C GLN A 842 -11.41 -0.22 -42.14
N LYS A 843 -10.63 -1.10 -42.76
CA LYS A 843 -10.77 -2.54 -42.58
C LYS A 843 -10.32 -2.96 -41.17
N ILE A 844 -9.23 -2.40 -40.68
CA ILE A 844 -8.71 -2.62 -39.32
C ILE A 844 -9.70 -2.07 -38.29
N GLY A 845 -10.15 -0.82 -38.45
CA GLY A 845 -11.11 -0.17 -37.57
C GLY A 845 -12.40 -0.98 -37.44
N LYS A 846 -12.94 -1.47 -38.59
CA LYS A 846 -14.15 -2.29 -38.61
C LYS A 846 -13.98 -3.62 -37.86
N LEU A 847 -12.85 -4.32 -38.02
CA LEU A 847 -12.56 -5.56 -37.26
C LEU A 847 -12.75 -5.35 -35.78
N PHE A 848 -12.14 -4.29 -35.22
CA PHE A 848 -12.19 -4.03 -33.78
C PHE A 848 -13.56 -3.54 -33.33
N VAL A 849 -14.25 -2.72 -34.11
CA VAL A 849 -15.65 -2.30 -33.84
C VAL A 849 -16.58 -3.52 -33.75
N ASP A 850 -16.47 -4.45 -34.68
CA ASP A 850 -17.30 -5.66 -34.69
C ASP A 850 -16.94 -6.58 -33.50
N THR A 851 -15.67 -6.63 -33.11
CA THR A 851 -15.22 -7.35 -31.88
C THR A 851 -15.80 -6.71 -30.63
N ASP A 852 -15.77 -5.38 -30.50
CA ASP A 852 -16.34 -4.67 -29.35
C ASP A 852 -17.86 -4.84 -29.26
N LYS A 853 -18.58 -4.81 -30.37
CA LYS A 853 -20.02 -5.14 -30.43
C LYS A 853 -20.27 -6.55 -29.89
N THR A 854 -19.45 -7.51 -30.28
CA THR A 854 -19.57 -8.90 -29.80
C THR A 854 -19.34 -8.97 -28.27
N LEU A 855 -18.33 -8.28 -27.75
CA LEU A 855 -18.07 -8.20 -26.30
C LEU A 855 -19.26 -7.59 -25.54
N VAL A 856 -19.84 -6.51 -26.04
CA VAL A 856 -21.05 -5.89 -25.46
C VAL A 856 -22.22 -6.87 -25.45
N ASN A 857 -22.46 -7.58 -26.55
CA ASN A 857 -23.55 -8.55 -26.63
C ASN A 857 -23.37 -9.72 -25.65
N ILE A 858 -22.15 -10.24 -25.53
CA ILE A 858 -21.85 -11.32 -24.53
C ILE A 858 -22.08 -10.80 -23.10
N LYS A 859 -21.59 -9.62 -22.78
CA LYS A 859 -21.78 -9.00 -21.46
C LYS A 859 -23.26 -8.81 -21.13
N ASN A 860 -24.06 -8.36 -22.09
CA ASN A 860 -25.50 -8.23 -21.92
C ASN A 860 -26.17 -9.60 -21.74
N SER A 861 -25.70 -10.64 -22.44
CA SER A 861 -26.19 -12.00 -22.27
C SER A 861 -25.89 -12.55 -20.87
N ILE A 862 -24.71 -12.28 -20.32
CA ILE A 862 -24.34 -12.64 -18.94
C ILE A 862 -25.32 -11.97 -17.97
N TYR A 863 -25.49 -10.65 -18.08
CA TYR A 863 -26.39 -9.88 -17.22
C TYR A 863 -27.84 -10.41 -17.25
N VAL A 864 -28.40 -10.58 -18.43
CA VAL A 864 -29.78 -11.08 -18.59
C VAL A 864 -29.94 -12.49 -18.05
N THR A 865 -28.93 -13.38 -18.22
CA THR A 865 -28.98 -14.74 -17.69
C THR A 865 -28.89 -14.74 -16.15
N GLN A 866 -28.10 -13.84 -15.56
CA GLN A 866 -28.03 -13.65 -14.09
C GLN A 866 -29.37 -13.18 -13.51
N GLU A 867 -30.01 -12.17 -14.14
CA GLU A 867 -31.31 -11.68 -13.72
C GLU A 867 -32.40 -12.77 -13.89
N PHE A 868 -32.34 -13.56 -14.93
CA PHE A 868 -33.23 -14.71 -15.13
C PHE A 868 -33.05 -15.75 -14.01
N LYS A 869 -31.81 -16.14 -13.70
CA LYS A 869 -31.51 -17.04 -12.56
C LYS A 869 -32.11 -16.52 -11.26
N LYS A 870 -31.90 -15.23 -10.99
CA LYS A 870 -32.41 -14.56 -9.80
C LYS A 870 -33.95 -14.59 -9.73
N GLY A 871 -34.62 -14.30 -10.86
CA GLY A 871 -36.08 -14.38 -10.95
C GLY A 871 -36.63 -15.79 -10.70
N LEU A 872 -35.96 -16.81 -11.23
CA LEU A 872 -36.32 -18.22 -10.98
C LEU A 872 -36.13 -18.62 -9.51
N LEU A 873 -35.01 -18.21 -8.87
CA LEU A 873 -34.79 -18.47 -7.44
C LEU A 873 -35.91 -17.88 -6.58
N GLN A 874 -36.39 -16.67 -6.90
CA GLN A 874 -37.48 -16.02 -6.19
C GLN A 874 -38.86 -16.66 -6.40
N GLN A 875 -39.08 -17.37 -7.49
CA GLN A 875 -40.38 -17.90 -7.88
C GLN A 875 -40.53 -19.43 -7.69
N MET A 876 -39.42 -20.15 -7.74
CA MET A 876 -39.35 -21.60 -7.64
C MET A 876 -39.07 -22.12 -6.20
N PHE A 877 -38.65 -21.25 -5.29
CA PHE A 877 -38.49 -21.60 -3.87
C PHE A 877 -39.51 -20.84 -3.01
N VAL A 878 -39.99 -21.49 -1.95
CA VAL A 878 -41.08 -20.99 -1.06
C VAL A 878 -40.57 -20.84 0.36
#